data_22b21227d0c3bfecfb48b558548023c1
#
_entry.id   22b21227d0c3bfecfb48b558548023c1
#
_cell.length_a   1.000
_cell.length_b   1.000
_cell.length_c   1.000
_cell.angle_alpha   90.00
_cell.angle_beta   90.00
_cell.angle_gamma   90.00
#
_symmetry.space_group_name_H-M   'P 1'
#
loop_
_entity.id
_entity.type
_entity.pdbx_description
1 polymer ?
#
loop_
_entity_poly.entity_id
_entity_poly.type
_entity_poly.pdbx_seq_one_letter_code
_entity_poly.pdbx_strand_id
1 'polypeptide(L)'
;MDDAGSDVLLAPLRFAVRQQGDLVQKLKEDKAPPHVDIDRVVAELKGRKRVLEAKELALQPKDDIMDRAKMEDTLKRFFYDQAFAIYGGVSGLYDFGPVGCALKNNIIQTWWQHFIQEEQILEIYCTMLTPEPVLTTSGHVDKFVDFMVKDVKNGECFRADHLLKAHLXQLMSDKKCSAEKKAEVENVLIQLDNYGQQELGDLFVNYNVKSPITGNELSPPVSFNLMFKTFIGSEGNMPGYLQPETAQEIFLNFKWLLEFNQGKLPFAAPQIGNSFRNEISPWSRLIRVREXEHFVDPNEKDHPNFQSANHHFILYSHLILYSAKAQVSGQSAQKMHLGDAVEQGIINNSVLGYFIGRIYLYLVKVGVAPEKLSFQQHMENEMVYYTCDCWDPESKTFYGWIEIIVRCADRLCFDLACHARATKVPLVAEKPLKEPKTVNIVQFEPNKGAVGKAYKDTKLVMIYLAMCEECYITEMEKLLDEKGEFTIETEGRTFQLTKDIVSVKRFSKTLHVEEVVPKVIEPSFGLGQITYTMFEHTFCIREGDEQRTFFSFSAVVAPFKCFILPLSQNQVFVPFVRELSNALTRNGVSYKVDDSSGSIGKRYARADEIGVAFGITIYFDTVNKTLHKATLHDRDSMWQIXAKVSQLSGIVRDLTNGCITWANVEARYPLFEGQETRKKETTEE
;
A
#
# COMPACT_ATOMS: atom_id res chain seq x y z
N MET A 1 -29.06 -6.66 13.83
CA MET A 1 -29.61 -5.36 14.29
C MET A 1 -30.08 -4.57 13.08
N ASP A 2 -31.26 -4.01 13.15
CA ASP A 2 -31.76 -3.11 12.10
C ASP A 2 -30.85 -1.88 12.02
N ASP A 3 -30.66 -1.37 10.82
CA ASP A 3 -29.84 -0.19 10.57
C ASP A 3 -30.27 1.00 11.44
N ALA A 4 -31.57 1.11 11.73
CA ALA A 4 -32.11 2.18 12.57
C ALA A 4 -31.62 2.11 14.03
N GLY A 5 -31.47 0.91 14.57
CA GLY A 5 -30.96 0.71 15.93
C GLY A 5 -29.49 1.08 16.07
N SER A 6 -28.71 0.74 15.04
CA SER A 6 -27.28 1.08 14.99
C SER A 6 -27.08 2.59 14.91
N ASP A 7 -27.92 3.28 14.11
CA ASP A 7 -27.84 4.74 13.96
C ASP A 7 -28.12 5.47 15.27
N VAL A 8 -29.08 4.99 16.07
CA VAL A 8 -29.42 5.59 17.36
C VAL A 8 -28.23 5.48 18.33
N LEU A 9 -27.56 4.31 18.34
CA LEU A 9 -26.40 4.08 19.23
C LEU A 9 -25.18 4.88 18.80
N LEU A 10 -25.02 5.13 17.49
CA LEU A 10 -23.85 5.84 16.95
C LEU A 10 -24.04 7.36 16.92
N ALA A 11 -25.28 7.87 17.02
CA ALA A 11 -25.57 9.30 16.90
C ALA A 11 -24.77 10.18 17.86
N PRO A 12 -24.64 9.85 19.17
CA PRO A 12 -23.85 10.69 20.09
C PRO A 12 -22.37 10.75 19.69
N LEU A 13 -21.82 9.63 19.21
CA LEU A 13 -20.40 9.56 18.80
C LEU A 13 -20.19 10.36 17.52
N ARG A 14 -21.11 10.27 16.57
CA ARG A 14 -21.07 11.06 15.34
C ARG A 14 -21.15 12.56 15.65
N PHE A 15 -22.00 12.93 16.60
CA PHE A 15 -22.13 14.33 17.06
C PHE A 15 -20.81 14.82 17.66
N ALA A 16 -20.16 14.01 18.49
CA ALA A 16 -18.88 14.36 19.12
C ALA A 16 -17.77 14.59 18.06
N VAL A 17 -17.74 13.76 17.01
CA VAL A 17 -16.81 13.91 15.89
C VAL A 17 -17.09 15.24 15.15
N ARG A 18 -18.34 15.50 14.83
CA ARG A 18 -18.76 16.73 14.14
C ARG A 18 -18.37 17.98 14.93
N GLN A 19 -18.67 17.98 16.22
CA GLN A 19 -18.37 19.11 17.11
C GLN A 19 -16.88 19.44 17.10
N GLN A 20 -16.04 18.41 17.20
CA GLN A 20 -14.59 18.60 17.22
C GLN A 20 -14.06 19.00 15.83
N GLY A 21 -14.65 18.46 14.76
CA GLY A 21 -14.31 18.82 13.39
C GLY A 21 -14.60 20.29 13.10
N ASP A 22 -15.75 20.78 13.53
CA ASP A 22 -16.14 22.18 13.37
C ASP A 22 -15.16 23.12 14.09
N LEU A 23 -14.69 22.71 15.28
CA LEU A 23 -13.70 23.46 16.04
C LEU A 23 -12.37 23.53 15.29
N VAL A 24 -11.91 22.42 14.73
CA VAL A 24 -10.67 22.37 13.95
C VAL A 24 -10.77 23.31 12.75
N GLN A 25 -11.89 23.25 12.02
CA GLN A 25 -12.09 24.09 10.85
C GLN A 25 -12.09 25.57 11.21
N LYS A 26 -12.81 25.92 12.27
CA LYS A 26 -12.90 27.32 12.73
C LYS A 26 -11.52 27.88 13.12
N LEU A 27 -10.73 27.08 13.86
CA LEU A 27 -9.39 27.52 14.28
C LEU A 27 -8.47 27.73 13.07
N LYS A 28 -8.60 26.93 12.03
CA LYS A 28 -7.81 27.09 10.81
C LYS A 28 -8.23 28.34 10.02
N GLU A 29 -9.54 28.53 9.85
CA GLU A 29 -10.10 29.68 9.10
C GLU A 29 -9.76 31.01 9.78
N ASP A 30 -9.81 31.05 11.09
CA ASP A 30 -9.57 32.27 11.88
C ASP A 30 -8.07 32.54 12.10
N LYS A 31 -7.18 31.72 11.51
CA LYS A 31 -5.73 31.82 11.71
C LYS A 31 -5.43 31.92 13.22
N ALA A 32 -5.71 30.82 13.91
CA ALA A 32 -5.61 30.76 15.39
C ALA A 32 -4.30 31.38 15.93
N PRO A 33 -4.36 32.05 17.08
CA PRO A 33 -3.16 32.62 17.69
C PRO A 33 -2.10 31.53 17.97
N PRO A 34 -0.81 31.91 18.01
CA PRO A 34 0.27 30.95 18.24
C PRO A 34 0.16 30.12 19.52
N HIS A 35 -0.56 30.64 20.52
CA HIS A 35 -0.75 29.92 21.79
C HIS A 35 -1.81 28.83 21.73
N VAL A 36 -2.61 28.76 20.65
CA VAL A 36 -3.61 27.73 20.47
C VAL A 36 -2.94 26.52 19.83
N ASP A 37 -3.00 25.39 20.51
CA ASP A 37 -2.40 24.14 20.04
C ASP A 37 -3.38 23.42 19.08
N ILE A 38 -3.27 23.75 17.79
CA ILE A 38 -4.10 23.16 16.74
C ILE A 38 -3.85 21.64 16.67
N ASP A 39 -2.60 21.21 16.86
CA ASP A 39 -2.24 19.79 16.84
C ASP A 39 -2.98 19.00 17.94
N ARG A 40 -3.15 19.62 19.09
CA ARG A 40 -3.90 19.00 20.19
C ARG A 40 -5.38 18.84 19.85
N VAL A 41 -5.98 19.87 19.24
CA VAL A 41 -7.39 19.85 18.85
C VAL A 41 -7.62 18.79 17.76
N VAL A 42 -6.69 18.67 16.82
CA VAL A 42 -6.73 17.66 15.76
C VAL A 42 -6.56 16.24 16.34
N ALA A 43 -5.65 16.07 17.31
CA ALA A 43 -5.45 14.79 17.98
C ALA A 43 -6.72 14.33 18.68
N GLU A 44 -7.47 15.28 19.29
CA GLU A 44 -8.76 14.97 19.92
C GLU A 44 -9.80 14.53 18.89
N LEU A 45 -9.81 15.14 17.70
CA LEU A 45 -10.68 14.72 16.60
C LEU A 45 -10.37 13.26 16.20
N LYS A 46 -9.08 12.93 16.05
CA LYS A 46 -8.66 11.56 15.74
C LYS A 46 -9.13 10.57 16.80
N GLY A 47 -9.00 10.95 18.07
CA GLY A 47 -9.46 10.11 19.18
C GLY A 47 -10.95 9.85 19.15
N ARG A 48 -11.75 10.88 18.88
CA ARG A 48 -13.22 10.73 18.77
C ARG A 48 -13.60 9.85 17.59
N LYS A 49 -12.88 9.96 16.47
CA LYS A 49 -13.09 9.08 15.31
C LYS A 49 -12.80 7.63 15.67
N ARG A 50 -11.71 7.36 16.41
CA ARG A 50 -11.34 6.00 16.85
C ARG A 50 -12.43 5.38 17.73
N VAL A 51 -13.02 6.18 18.63
CA VAL A 51 -14.12 5.71 19.50
C VAL A 51 -15.32 5.33 18.64
N LEU A 52 -15.67 6.16 17.67
CA LEU A 52 -16.78 5.89 16.74
C LEU A 52 -16.53 4.59 15.96
N GLU A 53 -15.35 4.44 15.38
CA GLU A 53 -14.97 3.25 14.61
C GLU A 53 -15.02 1.99 15.45
N ALA A 54 -14.53 2.06 16.69
CA ALA A 54 -14.56 0.91 17.61
C ALA A 54 -15.99 0.50 17.94
N LYS A 55 -16.90 1.47 18.11
CA LYS A 55 -18.32 1.19 18.38
C LYS A 55 -19.00 0.60 17.14
N GLU A 56 -18.70 1.11 15.96
CA GLU A 56 -19.22 0.56 14.71
C GLU A 56 -18.80 -0.90 14.54
N LEU A 57 -17.54 -1.22 14.86
CA LEU A 57 -17.01 -2.59 14.81
C LEU A 57 -17.73 -3.48 15.82
N ALA A 58 -17.96 -2.99 17.05
CA ALA A 58 -18.64 -3.75 18.10
C ALA A 58 -20.10 -4.06 17.76
N LEU A 59 -20.73 -3.26 16.90
CA LEU A 59 -22.12 -3.46 16.48
C LEU A 59 -22.27 -4.39 15.29
N GLN A 60 -21.16 -4.88 14.72
CA GLN A 60 -21.19 -5.82 13.60
C GLN A 60 -21.78 -7.17 14.04
N PRO A 61 -22.45 -7.89 13.13
CA PRO A 61 -23.02 -9.20 13.45
C PRO A 61 -21.94 -10.19 13.93
N LYS A 62 -22.29 -10.99 14.94
CA LYS A 62 -21.37 -11.95 15.57
C LYS A 62 -21.06 -13.17 14.70
N ASP A 63 -21.78 -13.38 13.63
CA ASP A 63 -21.61 -14.54 12.74
C ASP A 63 -20.22 -14.55 12.08
N ASP A 64 -19.60 -13.40 11.91
CA ASP A 64 -18.28 -13.26 11.31
C ASP A 64 -17.17 -13.92 12.13
N ILE A 65 -17.35 -14.06 13.43
CA ILE A 65 -16.32 -14.61 14.33
C ILE A 65 -16.12 -16.12 14.13
N MET A 66 -17.21 -16.87 13.93
CA MET A 66 -17.13 -18.34 13.74
C MET A 66 -16.49 -18.69 12.40
N ASP A 67 -16.79 -17.90 11.37
CA ASP A 67 -16.23 -18.10 10.03
C ASP A 67 -14.72 -17.86 10.02
N ARG A 68 -14.25 -16.91 10.84
CA ARG A 68 -12.83 -16.56 10.91
C ARG A 68 -11.97 -17.74 11.38
N ALA A 69 -12.42 -18.47 12.40
CA ALA A 69 -11.66 -19.62 12.92
C ALA A 69 -11.50 -20.70 11.84
N LYS A 70 -12.56 -20.98 11.09
CA LYS A 70 -12.53 -21.95 9.98
C LYS A 70 -11.61 -21.47 8.86
N MET A 71 -11.67 -20.18 8.53
CA MET A 71 -10.80 -19.58 7.52
C MET A 71 -9.33 -19.72 7.90
N GLU A 72 -8.98 -19.34 9.13
CA GLU A 72 -7.60 -19.41 9.62
C GLU A 72 -7.05 -20.83 9.60
N ASP A 73 -7.88 -21.82 9.95
CA ASP A 73 -7.50 -23.23 9.90
C ASP A 73 -7.15 -23.65 8.47
N THR A 74 -7.97 -23.26 7.49
CA THR A 74 -7.74 -23.55 6.07
C THR A 74 -6.47 -22.87 5.57
N LEU A 75 -6.25 -21.60 5.96
CA LEU A 75 -5.08 -20.85 5.57
C LEU A 75 -3.79 -21.51 6.04
N LYS A 76 -3.75 -21.96 7.29
CA LYS A 76 -2.58 -22.64 7.87
C LYS A 76 -2.29 -23.97 7.19
N ARG A 77 -3.33 -24.69 6.79
CA ARG A 77 -3.15 -26.00 6.16
C ARG A 77 -2.64 -25.90 4.74
N PHE A 78 -3.00 -24.86 3.96
CA PHE A 78 -2.77 -24.83 2.52
C PHE A 78 -2.04 -23.59 2.01
N PHE A 79 -2.18 -22.43 2.64
CA PHE A 79 -1.72 -21.18 2.04
C PHE A 79 -0.45 -20.62 2.65
N TYR A 80 -0.41 -20.43 3.96
CA TYR A 80 0.80 -19.95 4.63
C TYR A 80 0.81 -20.40 6.08
N ASP A 81 2.03 -20.54 6.62
CA ASP A 81 2.19 -20.89 8.03
C ASP A 81 3.48 -20.27 8.53
N GLN A 82 3.67 -20.31 9.82
CA GLN A 82 4.84 -19.71 10.48
C GLN A 82 6.15 -20.29 9.95
N ALA A 83 7.07 -19.41 9.60
CA ALA A 83 8.37 -19.81 9.07
C ALA A 83 9.22 -20.45 10.18
N PHE A 84 10.12 -21.34 9.79
CA PHE A 84 11.08 -21.99 10.70
C PHE A 84 10.37 -22.76 11.83
N ALA A 85 9.26 -23.40 11.50
CA ALA A 85 8.43 -24.09 12.51
C ALA A 85 9.19 -25.19 13.24
N ILE A 86 10.10 -25.92 12.56
CA ILE A 86 10.87 -27.01 13.19
C ILE A 86 11.89 -26.49 14.22
N TYR A 87 12.17 -25.18 14.20
CA TYR A 87 13.00 -24.53 15.21
C TYR A 87 12.18 -23.72 16.21
N GLY A 88 10.85 -23.91 16.20
CA GLY A 88 9.94 -23.20 17.11
C GLY A 88 9.28 -21.97 16.51
N GLY A 89 9.67 -21.62 15.28
CA GLY A 89 9.10 -20.48 14.60
C GLY A 89 9.69 -19.14 15.01
N VAL A 90 9.42 -18.11 14.20
CA VAL A 90 9.79 -16.73 14.51
C VAL A 90 8.53 -15.88 14.33
N SER A 91 8.15 -15.14 15.36
CA SER A 91 6.95 -14.32 15.34
C SER A 91 7.01 -13.29 14.20
N GLY A 92 5.96 -13.23 13.42
CA GLY A 92 5.86 -12.27 12.30
C GLY A 92 6.45 -12.74 11.00
N LEU A 93 7.13 -13.90 10.98
CA LEU A 93 7.71 -14.46 9.74
C LEU A 93 6.87 -15.66 9.29
N TYR A 94 6.46 -15.63 8.02
CA TYR A 94 5.59 -16.65 7.44
C TYR A 94 6.14 -17.12 6.10
N ASP A 95 5.97 -18.41 5.83
CA ASP A 95 6.26 -19.02 4.53
C ASP A 95 4.93 -19.24 3.80
N PHE A 96 4.95 -19.03 2.48
CA PHE A 96 3.85 -19.47 1.62
C PHE A 96 4.12 -20.89 1.16
N GLY A 97 3.10 -21.74 1.24
CA GLY A 97 3.14 -23.07 0.65
C GLY A 97 2.79 -23.03 -0.83
N PRO A 98 2.69 -24.21 -1.49
CA PRO A 98 2.44 -24.26 -2.94
C PRO A 98 1.16 -23.55 -3.37
N VAL A 99 0.08 -23.69 -2.62
CA VAL A 99 -1.20 -23.03 -2.96
C VAL A 99 -1.07 -21.52 -2.74
N GLY A 100 -0.47 -21.10 -1.61
CA GLY A 100 -0.24 -19.69 -1.30
C GLY A 100 0.66 -19.01 -2.33
N CYS A 101 1.71 -19.70 -2.78
CA CYS A 101 2.62 -19.18 -3.82
C CYS A 101 1.87 -18.97 -5.14
N ALA A 102 1.04 -19.93 -5.53
CA ALA A 102 0.26 -19.81 -6.75
C ALA A 102 -0.67 -18.59 -6.70
N LEU A 103 -1.35 -18.41 -5.57
CA LEU A 103 -2.23 -17.25 -5.37
C LEU A 103 -1.43 -15.94 -5.40
N LYS A 104 -0.34 -15.88 -4.66
CA LYS A 104 0.53 -14.68 -4.58
C LYS A 104 1.03 -14.29 -5.98
N ASN A 105 1.53 -15.26 -6.74
CA ASN A 105 2.06 -15.00 -8.08
C ASN A 105 0.97 -14.49 -9.01
N ASN A 106 -0.25 -15.00 -8.89
CA ASN A 106 -1.38 -14.53 -9.71
C ASN A 106 -1.79 -13.11 -9.35
N ILE A 107 -1.75 -12.76 -8.05
CA ILE A 107 -2.03 -11.39 -7.59
C ILE A 107 -0.99 -10.43 -8.20
N ILE A 108 0.30 -10.80 -8.16
CA ILE A 108 1.39 -10.02 -8.72
C ILE A 108 1.22 -9.89 -10.24
N GLN A 109 0.93 -10.99 -10.93
CA GLN A 109 0.77 -11.00 -12.38
C GLN A 109 -0.40 -10.12 -12.81
N THR A 110 -1.50 -10.15 -12.06
CA THR A 110 -2.68 -9.31 -12.33
C THR A 110 -2.33 -7.83 -12.13
N TRP A 111 -1.55 -7.51 -11.10
CA TRP A 111 -1.05 -6.15 -10.87
C TRP A 111 -0.18 -5.69 -12.03
N TRP A 112 0.73 -6.56 -12.47
CA TRP A 112 1.64 -6.29 -13.59
C TRP A 112 0.85 -5.98 -14.87
N GLN A 113 -0.14 -6.81 -15.19
CA GLN A 113 -0.98 -6.60 -16.38
C GLN A 113 -1.81 -5.33 -16.27
N HIS A 114 -2.39 -5.07 -15.12
CA HIS A 114 -3.29 -3.94 -14.90
C HIS A 114 -2.55 -2.59 -14.95
N PHE A 115 -1.39 -2.50 -14.30
CA PHE A 115 -0.66 -1.24 -14.19
C PHE A 115 0.48 -1.12 -15.21
N ILE A 116 1.31 -2.14 -15.35
CA ILE A 116 2.48 -2.03 -16.23
C ILE A 116 2.08 -2.21 -17.70
N GLN A 117 1.41 -3.29 -18.02
CA GLN A 117 1.06 -3.59 -19.40
C GLN A 117 0.00 -2.64 -19.96
N GLU A 118 -1.11 -2.46 -19.25
CA GLU A 118 -2.22 -1.62 -19.74
C GLU A 118 -1.86 -0.14 -19.79
N GLU A 119 -1.07 0.35 -18.81
CA GLU A 119 -0.68 1.75 -18.75
C GLU A 119 0.67 2.03 -19.42
N GLN A 120 1.35 1.00 -19.91
CA GLN A 120 2.65 1.12 -20.57
C GLN A 120 3.68 1.81 -19.68
N ILE A 121 3.79 1.33 -18.44
CA ILE A 121 4.65 1.91 -17.41
C ILE A 121 6.07 1.31 -17.49
N LEU A 122 7.08 2.10 -17.13
CA LEU A 122 8.50 1.74 -17.25
C LEU A 122 8.98 1.02 -16.00
N GLU A 123 8.88 -0.29 -15.97
CA GLU A 123 9.26 -1.09 -14.78
C GLU A 123 10.77 -1.07 -14.55
N ILE A 124 11.17 -0.92 -13.28
CA ILE A 124 12.54 -1.10 -12.84
C ILE A 124 12.59 -2.13 -11.71
N TYR A 125 13.78 -2.68 -11.49
CA TYR A 125 14.02 -3.61 -10.38
C TYR A 125 15.39 -3.31 -9.81
N CYS A 126 15.43 -2.83 -8.57
CA CYS A 126 16.63 -2.33 -7.93
C CYS A 126 17.06 -3.25 -6.79
N THR A 127 18.27 -3.07 -6.31
CA THR A 127 18.81 -3.91 -5.25
C THR A 127 18.13 -3.63 -3.91
N MET A 128 17.92 -4.68 -3.14
CA MET A 128 17.32 -4.55 -1.80
C MET A 128 18.34 -3.99 -0.79
N LEU A 129 19.63 -4.22 -1.01
CA LEU A 129 20.68 -3.65 -0.17
C LEU A 129 20.92 -2.21 -0.61
N THR A 130 20.71 -1.27 0.31
CA THR A 130 20.76 0.16 0.03
C THR A 130 21.87 0.81 0.84
N PRO A 131 22.80 1.54 0.20
CA PRO A 131 23.87 2.22 0.94
C PRO A 131 23.31 3.30 1.89
N GLU A 132 23.98 3.48 3.01
CA GLU A 132 23.55 4.43 4.04
C GLU A 132 23.32 5.86 3.52
N PRO A 133 24.16 6.43 2.62
CA PRO A 133 23.91 7.80 2.14
C PRO A 133 22.54 8.01 1.49
N VAL A 134 22.02 7.01 0.81
CA VAL A 134 20.66 7.08 0.19
C VAL A 134 19.62 7.29 1.28
N LEU A 135 19.66 6.50 2.33
CA LEU A 135 18.66 6.50 3.40
C LEU A 135 18.90 7.63 4.41
N THR A 136 20.12 8.13 4.51
CA THR A 136 20.41 9.37 5.25
C THR A 136 19.73 10.55 4.55
N THR A 137 19.88 10.63 3.23
CA THR A 137 19.29 11.70 2.41
C THR A 137 17.77 11.68 2.49
N SER A 138 17.15 10.51 2.44
CA SER A 138 15.70 10.35 2.51
C SER A 138 15.13 10.58 3.91
N GLY A 139 15.98 10.61 4.93
CA GLY A 139 15.59 10.79 6.31
C GLY A 139 15.30 9.50 7.08
N HIS A 140 15.39 8.36 6.45
CA HIS A 140 15.08 7.08 7.11
C HIS A 140 16.05 6.75 8.25
N VAL A 141 17.33 7.08 8.08
CA VAL A 141 18.33 6.79 9.13
C VAL A 141 17.99 7.53 10.42
N ASP A 142 17.56 8.79 10.33
CA ASP A 142 17.30 9.63 11.49
C ASP A 142 15.86 9.54 12.02
N LYS A 143 14.87 9.33 11.14
CA LYS A 143 13.46 9.53 11.49
C LYS A 143 12.59 8.27 11.41
N PHE A 144 13.09 7.18 10.84
CA PHE A 144 12.32 5.94 10.71
C PHE A 144 12.48 5.11 11.98
N VAL A 145 11.92 5.61 13.09
CA VAL A 145 12.13 5.05 14.43
C VAL A 145 10.81 4.87 15.17
N ASP A 146 10.78 3.86 16.03
CA ASP A 146 9.79 3.71 17.10
C ASP A 146 10.53 3.79 18.43
N PHE A 147 9.80 3.98 19.52
CA PHE A 147 10.39 4.01 20.86
C PHE A 147 10.20 2.65 21.52
N MET A 148 11.25 2.16 22.19
CA MET A 148 11.32 0.83 22.76
C MET A 148 11.65 0.92 24.24
N VAL A 149 11.01 0.10 25.07
CA VAL A 149 11.35 -0.10 26.47
C VAL A 149 11.71 -1.57 26.69
N LYS A 150 12.59 -1.83 27.65
CA LYS A 150 13.06 -3.18 27.98
C LYS A 150 12.75 -3.52 29.42
N ASP A 151 12.37 -4.79 29.67
CA ASP A 151 12.35 -5.38 31.00
C ASP A 151 13.79 -5.40 31.52
N VAL A 152 14.08 -4.71 32.64
CA VAL A 152 15.46 -4.53 33.12
C VAL A 152 16.09 -5.84 33.63
N LYS A 153 15.27 -6.86 33.91
CA LYS A 153 15.79 -8.15 34.39
C LYS A 153 16.00 -9.16 33.26
N ASN A 154 15.04 -9.34 32.39
CA ASN A 154 15.12 -10.36 31.33
C ASN A 154 15.42 -9.83 29.91
N GLY A 155 15.43 -8.51 29.74
CA GLY A 155 15.78 -7.90 28.46
C GLY A 155 14.66 -7.92 27.39
N GLU A 156 13.48 -8.39 27.77
CA GLU A 156 12.36 -8.44 26.82
C GLU A 156 11.96 -7.03 26.39
N CYS A 157 11.78 -6.84 25.09
CA CYS A 157 11.53 -5.53 24.49
C CYS A 157 10.05 -5.33 24.16
N PHE A 158 9.57 -4.12 24.37
CA PHE A 158 8.20 -3.72 24.05
C PHE A 158 8.20 -2.39 23.33
N ARG A 159 7.26 -2.22 22.41
CA ARG A 159 7.03 -0.93 21.77
C ARG A 159 6.34 -0.01 22.77
N ALA A 160 6.97 1.12 23.07
CA ALA A 160 6.55 2.00 24.17
C ALA A 160 5.14 2.52 24.01
N ASP A 161 4.76 3.01 22.84
CA ASP A 161 3.44 3.58 22.60
C ASP A 161 2.33 2.53 22.75
N HIS A 162 2.55 1.33 22.21
CA HIS A 162 1.56 0.22 22.31
C HIS A 162 1.40 -0.26 23.75
N LEU A 163 2.50 -0.35 24.49
CA LEU A 163 2.48 -0.79 25.88
C LEU A 163 1.74 0.22 26.76
N LEU A 164 2.03 1.51 26.58
CA LEU A 164 1.34 2.58 27.30
C LEU A 164 -0.15 2.58 26.99
N LYS A 165 -0.51 2.44 25.72
CA LYS A 165 -1.91 2.39 25.28
C LYS A 165 -2.67 1.25 25.96
N ALA A 166 -2.07 0.03 25.97
CA ALA A 166 -2.68 -1.13 26.59
C ALA A 166 -2.86 -0.95 28.10
N HIS A 167 -1.84 -0.38 28.76
CA HIS A 167 -1.88 -0.10 30.21
C HIS A 167 -2.97 0.92 30.53
N LEU A 168 -3.08 1.97 29.77
CA LEU A 168 -4.09 3.00 29.97
C LEU A 168 -5.52 2.50 29.69
N UNK A 169 -5.54 1.76 28.84
CA UNK A 169 -6.71 1.20 28.50
C UNK A 169 -7.22 0.35 29.56
N GLN A 170 -6.39 -0.34 30.17
CA GLN A 170 -6.72 -1.19 31.32
C GLN A 170 -7.11 -0.37 32.55
N LEU A 171 -6.42 0.72 32.79
CA LEU A 171 -6.76 1.66 33.87
C LEU A 171 -8.18 2.22 33.74
N MET A 172 -8.58 2.55 32.53
CA MET A 172 -9.92 3.11 32.25
C MET A 172 -11.04 2.10 32.51
N SER A 173 -10.76 0.80 32.35
CA SER A 173 -11.74 -0.27 32.55
C SER A 173 -11.91 -0.64 34.04
N ASP A 174 -11.00 -0.19 34.90
CA ASP A 174 -11.09 -0.45 36.36
C ASP A 174 -12.26 0.33 36.93
N LYS A 175 -13.11 -0.33 37.68
CA LYS A 175 -14.28 0.25 38.32
C LYS A 175 -13.93 1.33 39.36
N LYS A 176 -12.70 1.32 39.85
CA LYS A 176 -12.19 2.28 40.83
C LYS A 176 -11.71 3.59 40.18
N CYS A 177 -11.64 3.64 38.85
CA CYS A 177 -11.15 4.81 38.12
C CYS A 177 -12.18 5.94 38.19
N SER A 178 -11.78 7.10 38.74
CA SER A 178 -12.65 8.28 38.82
C SER A 178 -12.91 8.89 37.43
N ALA A 179 -13.99 9.66 37.31
CA ALA A 179 -14.31 10.36 36.06
C ALA A 179 -13.20 11.32 35.65
N GLU A 180 -12.57 11.99 36.62
CA GLU A 180 -11.45 12.90 36.38
C GLU A 180 -10.24 12.16 35.81
N LYS A 181 -9.94 10.97 36.38
CA LYS A 181 -8.83 10.14 35.94
C LYS A 181 -9.09 9.60 34.53
N LYS A 182 -10.32 9.18 34.24
CA LYS A 182 -10.70 8.73 32.88
C LYS A 182 -10.51 9.82 31.85
N ALA A 183 -10.89 11.07 32.17
CA ALA A 183 -10.71 12.22 31.28
C ALA A 183 -9.23 12.49 31.01
N GLU A 184 -8.39 12.43 32.05
CA GLU A 184 -6.95 12.59 31.96
C GLU A 184 -6.34 11.54 31.03
N VAL A 185 -6.70 10.27 31.25
CA VAL A 185 -6.20 9.12 30.46
C VAL A 185 -6.64 9.23 29.00
N GLU A 186 -7.90 9.59 28.75
CA GLU A 186 -8.41 9.79 27.40
C GLU A 186 -7.62 10.88 26.65
N ASN A 187 -7.26 11.95 27.34
CA ASN A 187 -6.47 13.04 26.78
C ASN A 187 -5.06 12.54 26.41
N VAL A 188 -4.44 11.72 27.25
CA VAL A 188 -3.14 11.12 26.96
C VAL A 188 -3.23 10.20 25.74
N LEU A 189 -4.27 9.35 25.68
CA LEU A 189 -4.46 8.40 24.56
C LEU A 189 -4.65 9.13 23.24
N ILE A 190 -5.37 10.25 23.24
CA ILE A 190 -5.62 11.05 22.05
C ILE A 190 -4.30 11.61 21.48
N GLN A 191 -3.38 12.02 22.35
CA GLN A 191 -2.12 12.64 21.97
C GLN A 191 -0.95 11.66 21.84
N LEU A 192 -1.22 10.37 21.97
CA LEU A 192 -0.18 9.35 22.10
C LEU A 192 0.83 9.36 20.94
N ASP A 193 0.36 9.54 19.72
CA ASP A 193 1.21 9.54 18.53
C ASP A 193 2.12 10.77 18.44
N ASN A 194 1.85 11.81 19.23
CA ASN A 194 2.59 13.08 19.21
C ASN A 194 3.72 13.14 20.23
N TYR A 195 3.78 12.19 21.16
CA TYR A 195 4.79 12.23 22.24
C TYR A 195 6.15 11.78 21.76
N GLY A 196 7.18 12.52 22.16
CA GLY A 196 8.57 12.16 21.94
C GLY A 196 9.12 11.27 23.04
N GLN A 197 10.40 10.97 22.95
CA GLN A 197 11.11 10.06 23.87
C GLN A 197 10.95 10.49 25.34
N GLN A 198 11.22 11.76 25.63
CA GLN A 198 11.18 12.29 27.00
C GLN A 198 9.74 12.26 27.57
N GLU A 199 8.78 12.67 26.76
CA GLU A 199 7.38 12.71 27.16
C GLU A 199 6.84 11.31 27.47
N LEU A 200 7.19 10.31 26.65
CA LEU A 200 6.83 8.91 26.90
C LEU A 200 7.48 8.40 28.19
N GLY A 201 8.75 8.74 28.43
CA GLY A 201 9.45 8.40 29.65
C GLY A 201 8.73 8.93 30.88
N ASP A 202 8.32 10.18 30.85
CA ASP A 202 7.57 10.81 31.94
C ASP A 202 6.23 10.13 32.18
N LEU A 203 5.52 9.75 31.11
CA LEU A 203 4.24 9.06 31.23
C LEU A 203 4.39 7.65 31.81
N PHE A 204 5.45 6.94 31.45
CA PHE A 204 5.74 5.61 32.01
C PHE A 204 5.96 5.69 33.52
N VAL A 205 6.69 6.71 33.97
CA VAL A 205 6.92 6.94 35.40
C VAL A 205 5.59 7.33 36.10
N ASN A 206 4.87 8.30 35.54
CA ASN A 206 3.63 8.82 36.15
C ASN A 206 2.54 7.76 36.30
N TYR A 207 2.41 6.85 35.32
CA TYR A 207 1.40 5.78 35.37
C TYR A 207 1.94 4.46 35.87
N ASN A 208 3.21 4.43 36.30
CA ASN A 208 3.87 3.25 36.87
C ASN A 208 3.73 2.03 35.96
N VAL A 209 4.05 2.21 34.66
CA VAL A 209 3.95 1.15 33.67
C VAL A 209 5.10 0.15 33.87
N LYS A 210 4.75 -1.13 33.99
CA LYS A 210 5.70 -2.23 34.19
C LYS A 210 5.46 -3.31 33.16
N SER A 211 6.38 -4.27 33.05
CA SER A 211 6.24 -5.38 32.12
C SER A 211 4.88 -6.08 32.32
N PRO A 212 4.09 -6.22 31.25
CA PRO A 212 2.78 -6.90 31.37
C PRO A 212 2.89 -8.41 31.61
N ILE A 213 4.09 -8.97 31.39
CA ILE A 213 4.34 -10.40 31.53
C ILE A 213 4.93 -10.73 32.89
N THR A 214 5.94 -9.98 33.35
CA THR A 214 6.69 -10.29 34.57
C THR A 214 6.41 -9.35 35.74
N GLY A 215 5.89 -8.15 35.46
CA GLY A 215 5.74 -7.09 36.46
C GLY A 215 7.04 -6.38 36.80
N ASN A 216 8.14 -6.72 36.13
CA ASN A 216 9.44 -6.08 36.34
C ASN A 216 9.45 -4.62 35.86
N GLU A 217 10.41 -3.84 36.39
CA GLU A 217 10.65 -2.48 35.98
C GLU A 217 11.08 -2.45 34.54
N LEU A 218 10.74 -1.35 33.85
CA LEU A 218 11.09 -1.12 32.45
C LEU A 218 12.16 -0.02 32.35
N SER A 219 13.05 -0.15 31.36
CA SER A 219 14.04 0.88 31.06
C SER A 219 13.34 2.14 30.52
N PRO A 220 14.02 3.32 30.54
CA PRO A 220 13.48 4.48 29.85
C PRO A 220 13.35 4.22 28.35
N PRO A 221 12.41 4.88 27.66
CA PRO A 221 12.27 4.70 26.20
C PRO A 221 13.52 5.13 25.45
N VAL A 222 13.90 4.32 24.46
CA VAL A 222 15.00 4.63 23.56
C VAL A 222 14.51 4.55 22.12
N SER A 223 15.13 5.32 21.22
CA SER A 223 14.82 5.24 19.80
C SER A 223 15.31 3.92 19.24
N PHE A 224 14.49 3.30 18.43
CA PHE A 224 14.81 2.05 17.75
C PHE A 224 14.55 2.24 16.27
N ASN A 225 15.60 2.23 15.45
CA ASN A 225 15.46 2.38 14.01
C ASN A 225 14.88 1.09 13.43
N LEU A 226 13.85 1.23 12.58
CA LEU A 226 13.10 0.10 12.04
C LEU A 226 13.80 -0.58 10.86
N MET A 227 14.99 -0.12 10.47
CA MET A 227 15.72 -0.73 9.37
C MET A 227 16.69 -1.80 9.86
N PHE A 228 16.89 -2.82 9.01
CA PHE A 228 17.93 -3.85 9.24
C PHE A 228 19.24 -3.32 8.69
N LYS A 229 20.18 -3.03 9.60
CA LYS A 229 21.51 -2.54 9.22
C LYS A 229 22.48 -3.70 8.97
N THR A 230 23.30 -3.55 7.95
CA THR A 230 24.36 -4.50 7.64
C THR A 230 25.56 -3.75 7.06
N PHE A 231 26.58 -4.48 6.64
CA PHE A 231 27.76 -3.91 6.01
C PHE A 231 27.96 -4.56 4.65
N ILE A 232 28.24 -3.73 3.64
CA ILE A 232 28.43 -4.16 2.27
C ILE A 232 29.93 -4.28 2.00
N GLY A 233 30.34 -5.41 1.45
CA GLY A 233 31.72 -5.66 1.10
C GLY A 233 32.50 -6.39 2.18
N SER A 234 33.65 -6.95 1.80
CA SER A 234 34.44 -7.81 2.66
C SER A 234 35.14 -7.06 3.81
N GLU A 235 35.41 -5.79 3.60
CA GLU A 235 36.14 -4.97 4.62
C GLU A 235 35.18 -4.47 5.72
N GLY A 236 33.86 -4.57 5.49
CA GLY A 236 32.86 -4.15 6.47
C GLY A 236 32.80 -2.65 6.75
N ASN A 237 33.32 -1.83 5.83
CA ASN A 237 33.42 -0.40 6.01
C ASN A 237 32.35 0.41 5.29
N MET A 238 31.44 -0.26 4.54
CA MET A 238 30.33 0.40 3.86
C MET A 238 29.04 0.00 4.56
N PRO A 239 28.47 0.87 5.42
CA PRO A 239 27.18 0.54 6.03
C PRO A 239 26.06 0.59 5.01
N GLY A 240 25.09 -0.29 5.19
CA GLY A 240 23.92 -0.38 4.34
C GLY A 240 22.74 -0.95 5.09
N TYR A 241 21.61 -0.98 4.43
CA TYR A 241 20.35 -1.44 5.03
C TYR A 241 19.56 -2.26 4.02
N LEU A 242 18.74 -3.16 4.51
CA LEU A 242 17.69 -3.73 3.69
C LEU A 242 16.63 -2.63 3.46
N GLN A 243 16.20 -2.45 2.22
CA GLN A 243 15.31 -1.33 1.86
C GLN A 243 14.03 -1.32 2.71
N PRO A 244 13.68 -0.17 3.33
CA PRO A 244 12.43 -0.07 4.10
C PRO A 244 11.20 0.21 3.23
N GLU A 245 11.42 0.65 2.00
CA GLU A 245 10.38 0.92 1.01
C GLU A 245 10.97 0.78 -0.39
N THR A 246 10.15 0.77 -1.41
CA THR A 246 10.60 0.59 -2.79
C THR A 246 10.64 1.89 -3.61
N ALA A 247 10.34 3.03 -2.98
CA ALA A 247 10.21 4.31 -3.69
C ALA A 247 11.56 4.98 -4.00
N GLN A 248 12.51 4.93 -3.07
CA GLN A 248 13.74 5.74 -3.19
C GLN A 248 14.54 5.40 -4.44
N GLU A 249 14.65 4.13 -4.78
CA GLU A 249 15.38 3.70 -5.97
C GLU A 249 14.74 4.19 -7.25
N ILE A 250 13.42 4.36 -7.26
CA ILE A 250 12.71 4.93 -8.43
C ILE A 250 13.16 6.38 -8.61
N PHE A 251 13.21 7.17 -7.53
CA PHE A 251 13.67 8.56 -7.59
C PHE A 251 15.13 8.66 -8.03
N LEU A 252 15.98 7.76 -7.55
CA LEU A 252 17.41 7.75 -7.91
C LEU A 252 17.62 7.45 -9.39
N ASN A 253 16.70 6.70 -10.00
CA ASN A 253 16.78 6.33 -11.41
C ASN A 253 15.94 7.24 -12.30
N PHE A 254 15.47 8.36 -11.78
CA PHE A 254 14.60 9.30 -12.52
C PHE A 254 15.21 9.71 -13.86
N LYS A 255 16.49 10.08 -13.86
CA LYS A 255 17.17 10.54 -15.07
C LYS A 255 17.23 9.43 -16.13
N TRP A 256 17.57 8.21 -15.72
CA TRP A 256 17.59 7.04 -16.62
C TRP A 256 16.21 6.79 -17.24
N LEU A 257 15.18 6.82 -16.40
CA LEU A 257 13.78 6.61 -16.85
C LEU A 257 13.33 7.73 -17.77
N LEU A 258 13.66 8.97 -17.43
CA LEU A 258 13.34 10.14 -18.26
C LEU A 258 14.00 10.03 -19.64
N GLU A 259 15.27 9.64 -19.70
CA GLU A 259 15.98 9.42 -20.94
C GLU A 259 15.35 8.31 -21.76
N PHE A 260 14.95 7.22 -21.14
CA PHE A 260 14.25 6.13 -21.80
C PHE A 260 12.93 6.63 -22.41
N ASN A 261 12.25 7.55 -21.73
CA ASN A 261 11.00 8.16 -22.20
C ASN A 261 11.25 9.36 -23.11
N GLN A 262 12.45 9.46 -23.70
CA GLN A 262 12.83 10.48 -24.66
C GLN A 262 12.77 11.91 -24.07
N GLY A 263 13.04 12.04 -22.78
CA GLY A 263 13.07 13.33 -22.09
C GLY A 263 11.71 13.94 -21.80
N LYS A 264 10.63 13.19 -21.98
CA LYS A 264 9.27 13.73 -21.90
C LYS A 264 8.55 13.30 -20.62
N LEU A 265 7.78 14.22 -20.05
CA LEU A 265 6.76 13.95 -19.03
C LEU A 265 5.39 13.95 -19.73
N PRO A 266 4.40 13.23 -19.22
CA PRO A 266 4.45 12.37 -18.03
C PRO A 266 4.99 10.98 -18.33
N PHE A 267 5.48 10.30 -17.32
CA PHE A 267 5.75 8.87 -17.37
C PHE A 267 5.55 8.29 -15.97
N ALA A 268 5.44 6.98 -15.91
CA ALA A 268 5.30 6.28 -14.61
C ALA A 268 6.33 5.17 -14.54
N ALA A 269 6.80 4.89 -13.33
CA ALA A 269 7.75 3.82 -13.08
C ALA A 269 7.39 3.11 -11.77
N PRO A 270 7.15 1.81 -11.82
CA PRO A 270 6.91 1.04 -10.62
C PRO A 270 8.11 0.18 -10.28
N GLN A 271 8.16 -0.23 -9.03
CA GLN A 271 9.07 -1.28 -8.59
C GLN A 271 8.28 -2.28 -7.75
N ILE A 272 8.47 -3.56 -8.03
CA ILE A 272 7.89 -4.66 -7.27
C ILE A 272 9.02 -5.25 -6.44
N GLY A 273 8.93 -5.17 -5.12
CA GLY A 273 9.99 -5.68 -4.27
C GLY A 273 9.54 -5.91 -2.85
N ASN A 274 10.46 -6.46 -2.06
CA ASN A 274 10.23 -6.67 -0.63
C ASN A 274 10.73 -5.45 0.13
N SER A 275 9.94 -5.02 1.11
CA SER A 275 10.33 -3.99 2.06
C SER A 275 10.53 -4.65 3.41
N PHE A 276 11.55 -4.21 4.13
CA PHE A 276 11.99 -4.84 5.36
C PHE A 276 11.88 -3.85 6.52
N ARG A 277 11.15 -4.24 7.54
CA ARG A 277 11.04 -3.44 8.76
C ARG A 277 11.37 -4.34 9.95
N ASN A 278 12.28 -3.93 10.79
CA ASN A 278 12.66 -4.64 12.00
C ASN A 278 11.74 -4.20 13.14
N GLU A 279 10.58 -4.81 13.18
CA GLU A 279 9.53 -4.44 14.14
C GLU A 279 9.90 -4.84 15.56
N ILE A 280 9.67 -3.96 16.52
CA ILE A 280 9.88 -4.25 17.94
C ILE A 280 8.92 -5.37 18.38
N SER A 281 7.66 -5.28 17.96
CA SER A 281 6.63 -6.29 18.23
C SER A 281 5.99 -6.69 16.90
N PRO A 282 6.54 -7.70 16.23
CA PRO A 282 6.04 -8.06 14.90
C PRO A 282 4.57 -8.47 14.89
N TRP A 283 3.83 -7.93 13.97
CA TRP A 283 2.44 -8.34 13.74
C TRP A 283 2.43 -9.66 12.99
N SER A 284 1.40 -10.46 13.20
CA SER A 284 1.22 -11.73 12.50
C SER A 284 0.63 -11.52 11.10
N ARG A 285 1.17 -10.55 10.36
CA ARG A 285 0.70 -10.20 9.01
C ARG A 285 1.83 -10.21 7.99
N LEU A 286 1.48 -10.60 6.78
CA LEU A 286 2.38 -10.54 5.65
C LEU A 286 2.42 -9.10 5.11
N ILE A 287 3.60 -8.50 5.11
CA ILE A 287 3.78 -7.14 4.61
C ILE A 287 4.73 -7.16 3.41
N ARG A 288 4.24 -6.71 2.27
CA ARG A 288 5.03 -6.51 1.06
C ARG A 288 4.52 -5.25 0.36
N VAL A 289 5.45 -4.38 -0.03
CA VAL A 289 5.11 -3.07 -0.60
C VAL A 289 5.38 -3.08 -2.10
N ARG A 290 4.48 -2.43 -2.86
CA ARG A 290 4.63 -2.21 -4.29
C ARG A 290 4.31 -0.75 -4.56
N GLU A 291 5.10 -0.12 -5.37
CA GLU A 291 4.97 1.31 -5.60
C GLU A 291 4.99 1.69 -7.07
N UNK A 292 4.31 2.64 -7.48
CA UNK A 292 4.25 3.12 -8.70
C UNK A 292 4.37 4.53 -8.55
N GLU A 293 5.11 5.05 -9.22
CA GLU A 293 5.30 6.51 -9.26
C GLU A 293 4.95 7.04 -10.64
N HIS A 294 4.04 7.97 -10.70
CA HIS A 294 3.66 8.62 -11.96
C HIS A 294 4.11 10.08 -11.90
N PHE A 295 5.14 10.43 -12.68
CA PHE A 295 5.73 11.78 -12.70
C PHE A 295 4.99 12.65 -13.71
N VAL A 296 4.52 13.81 -13.26
CA VAL A 296 3.74 14.76 -14.09
C VAL A 296 4.31 16.17 -13.98
N ASP A 297 4.10 16.98 -15.05
CA ASP A 297 4.35 18.40 -15.01
C ASP A 297 3.41 19.03 -13.98
N PRO A 298 3.90 19.84 -13.03
CA PRO A 298 3.05 20.45 -12.01
C PRO A 298 1.88 21.26 -12.57
N ASN A 299 2.00 21.75 -13.79
CA ASN A 299 0.98 22.57 -14.45
C ASN A 299 0.04 21.77 -15.33
N GLU A 300 0.25 20.47 -15.48
CA GLU A 300 -0.54 19.61 -16.38
C GLU A 300 -1.06 18.39 -15.61
N LYS A 301 -2.16 18.60 -14.90
CA LYS A 301 -2.74 17.54 -14.04
C LYS A 301 -4.03 16.94 -14.58
N ASP A 302 -4.28 17.08 -15.88
CA ASP A 302 -5.43 16.42 -16.51
C ASP A 302 -4.96 15.17 -17.25
N HIS A 303 -5.41 14.01 -16.78
CA HIS A 303 -5.04 12.73 -17.39
C HIS A 303 -5.85 12.54 -18.68
N PRO A 304 -5.20 12.27 -19.83
CA PRO A 304 -5.92 12.17 -21.09
C PRO A 304 -6.94 11.04 -21.15
N ASN A 305 -6.72 9.96 -20.42
CA ASN A 305 -7.61 8.81 -20.43
C ASN A 305 -8.78 8.92 -19.44
N PHE A 306 -8.79 9.94 -18.58
CA PHE A 306 -9.85 10.06 -17.57
C PHE A 306 -11.23 10.19 -18.20
N GLN A 307 -11.32 10.94 -19.28
CA GLN A 307 -12.59 11.18 -19.98
C GLN A 307 -12.71 10.42 -21.32
N SER A 308 -11.77 9.53 -21.61
CA SER A 308 -11.81 8.78 -22.87
C SER A 308 -12.91 7.73 -22.85
N ALA A 309 -13.40 7.37 -24.04
CA ALA A 309 -14.42 6.34 -24.19
C ALA A 309 -13.97 4.97 -23.66
N ASN A 310 -12.68 4.70 -23.75
CA ASN A 310 -12.11 3.43 -23.31
C ASN A 310 -12.10 3.30 -21.78
N HIS A 311 -12.21 4.42 -21.08
CA HIS A 311 -12.21 4.43 -19.61
C HIS A 311 -13.53 4.97 -19.06
N HIS A 312 -14.56 4.89 -19.86
CA HIS A 312 -15.92 5.34 -19.54
C HIS A 312 -16.42 4.76 -18.20
N PHE A 313 -16.15 3.48 -17.95
CA PHE A 313 -16.61 2.82 -16.73
C PHE A 313 -15.94 3.36 -15.46
N ILE A 314 -14.75 3.96 -15.56
CA ILE A 314 -14.08 4.59 -14.40
C ILE A 314 -14.88 5.81 -13.95
N LEU A 315 -15.35 6.62 -14.89
CA LEU A 315 -16.15 7.82 -14.59
C LEU A 315 -17.46 7.46 -13.88
N TYR A 316 -18.05 6.31 -14.24
CA TYR A 316 -19.32 5.89 -13.71
C TYR A 316 -19.22 4.89 -12.57
N SER A 317 -18.01 4.52 -12.16
CA SER A 317 -17.83 3.65 -11.00
C SER A 317 -18.21 4.39 -9.73
N HIS A 318 -19.00 3.73 -8.90
CA HIS A 318 -19.34 4.27 -7.58
C HIS A 318 -18.27 3.86 -6.60
N LEU A 319 -17.59 4.84 -6.04
CA LEU A 319 -16.59 4.62 -4.99
C LEU A 319 -17.17 5.04 -3.66
N ILE A 320 -16.84 4.31 -2.61
CA ILE A 320 -17.15 4.74 -1.25
C ILE A 320 -16.02 5.69 -0.85
N LEU A 321 -16.33 7.01 -0.81
CA LEU A 321 -15.36 8.05 -0.53
C LEU A 321 -15.63 8.65 0.84
N TYR A 322 -14.59 8.71 1.67
CA TYR A 322 -14.67 9.36 2.97
C TYR A 322 -13.79 10.61 2.93
N SER A 323 -14.36 11.71 2.43
CA SER A 323 -13.64 12.96 2.22
C SER A 323 -13.25 13.62 3.55
N ALA A 324 -12.23 14.47 3.51
CA ALA A 324 -11.80 15.24 4.68
C ALA A 324 -12.96 16.09 5.23
N LYS A 325 -13.76 16.67 4.34
CA LYS A 325 -14.94 17.46 4.73
C LYS A 325 -15.96 16.63 5.49
N ALA A 326 -16.26 15.41 5.01
CA ALA A 326 -17.18 14.49 5.68
C ALA A 326 -16.62 14.04 7.04
N GLN A 327 -15.32 13.78 7.13
CA GLN A 327 -14.66 13.38 8.37
C GLN A 327 -14.75 14.49 9.43
N VAL A 328 -14.51 15.73 9.03
CA VAL A 328 -14.56 16.90 9.92
C VAL A 328 -15.99 17.12 10.44
N SER A 329 -17.00 16.94 9.60
CA SER A 329 -18.40 17.15 9.97
C SER A 329 -19.06 15.95 10.63
N GLY A 330 -18.35 14.84 10.81
CA GLY A 330 -18.87 13.64 11.46
C GLY A 330 -19.82 12.82 10.59
N GLN A 331 -19.87 13.10 9.29
CA GLN A 331 -20.70 12.37 8.34
C GLN A 331 -20.05 11.04 7.98
N SER A 332 -20.86 10.06 7.61
CA SER A 332 -20.37 8.78 7.13
C SER A 332 -19.82 8.91 5.71
N ALA A 333 -19.05 7.91 5.28
CA ALA A 333 -18.55 7.82 3.91
C ALA A 333 -19.70 7.79 2.91
N GLN A 334 -19.53 8.47 1.79
CA GLN A 334 -20.55 8.58 0.73
C GLN A 334 -20.17 7.75 -0.49
N LYS A 335 -21.15 7.13 -1.10
CA LYS A 335 -20.99 6.42 -2.36
C LYS A 335 -21.27 7.40 -3.50
N MET A 336 -20.29 7.61 -4.37
CA MET A 336 -20.46 8.56 -5.48
C MET A 336 -19.65 8.16 -6.70
N HIS A 337 -20.03 8.70 -7.86
CA HIS A 337 -19.27 8.50 -9.10
C HIS A 337 -17.94 9.23 -9.03
N LEU A 338 -16.90 8.57 -9.53
CA LEU A 338 -15.54 9.12 -9.55
C LEU A 338 -15.47 10.43 -10.32
N GLY A 339 -16.12 10.50 -11.49
CA GLY A 339 -16.15 11.71 -12.30
C GLY A 339 -16.76 12.90 -11.57
N ASP A 340 -17.84 12.65 -10.82
CA ASP A 340 -18.50 13.67 -10.01
C ASP A 340 -17.58 14.17 -8.88
N ALA A 341 -16.84 13.25 -8.25
CA ALA A 341 -15.92 13.61 -7.18
C ALA A 341 -14.82 14.54 -7.67
N VAL A 342 -14.28 14.28 -8.86
CA VAL A 342 -13.24 15.12 -9.47
C VAL A 342 -13.85 16.48 -9.87
N GLU A 343 -15.02 16.47 -10.51
CA GLU A 343 -15.71 17.68 -10.97
C GLU A 343 -16.07 18.62 -9.83
N GLN A 344 -16.48 18.06 -8.68
CA GLN A 344 -16.84 18.83 -7.49
C GLN A 344 -15.62 19.25 -6.66
N GLY A 345 -14.42 18.84 -7.03
CA GLY A 345 -13.19 19.19 -6.32
C GLY A 345 -12.93 18.38 -5.07
N ILE A 346 -13.71 17.31 -4.82
CA ILE A 346 -13.48 16.40 -3.69
C ILE A 346 -12.14 15.69 -3.88
N ILE A 347 -11.88 15.23 -5.13
CA ILE A 347 -10.58 14.74 -5.54
C ILE A 347 -9.91 15.88 -6.32
N ASN A 348 -8.69 16.23 -5.96
CA ASN A 348 -8.01 17.46 -6.39
C ASN A 348 -7.89 17.62 -7.91
N ASN A 349 -7.62 16.53 -8.63
CA ASN A 349 -7.42 16.62 -10.09
C ASN A 349 -7.74 15.28 -10.77
N SER A 350 -7.82 15.32 -12.10
CA SER A 350 -8.20 14.13 -12.87
C SER A 350 -7.08 13.09 -12.96
N VAL A 351 -5.80 13.47 -12.83
CA VAL A 351 -4.71 12.49 -12.82
C VAL A 351 -4.82 11.62 -11.56
N LEU A 352 -4.98 12.25 -10.40
CA LEU A 352 -5.17 11.53 -9.14
C LEU A 352 -6.45 10.68 -9.21
N GLY A 353 -7.54 11.25 -9.72
CA GLY A 353 -8.81 10.53 -9.90
C GLY A 353 -8.66 9.31 -10.79
N TYR A 354 -7.92 9.44 -11.88
CA TYR A 354 -7.69 8.33 -12.81
C TYR A 354 -7.01 7.16 -12.08
N PHE A 355 -5.95 7.43 -11.30
CA PHE A 355 -5.24 6.37 -10.60
C PHE A 355 -6.04 5.80 -9.44
N ILE A 356 -6.85 6.60 -8.75
CA ILE A 356 -7.79 6.10 -7.74
C ILE A 356 -8.76 5.10 -8.39
N GLY A 357 -9.29 5.43 -9.56
CA GLY A 357 -10.17 4.54 -10.33
C GLY A 357 -9.47 3.24 -10.75
N ARG A 358 -8.23 3.35 -11.22
CA ARG A 358 -7.44 2.17 -11.62
C ARG A 358 -7.15 1.27 -10.42
N ILE A 359 -6.86 1.85 -9.27
CA ILE A 359 -6.66 1.10 -8.03
C ILE A 359 -7.95 0.36 -7.64
N TYR A 360 -9.09 1.05 -7.69
CA TYR A 360 -10.39 0.44 -7.39
C TYR A 360 -10.65 -0.77 -8.30
N LEU A 361 -10.44 -0.60 -9.60
CA LEU A 361 -10.67 -1.68 -10.56
C LEU A 361 -9.76 -2.88 -10.32
N TYR A 362 -8.49 -2.62 -9.99
CA TYR A 362 -7.55 -3.69 -9.65
C TYR A 362 -8.00 -4.46 -8.41
N LEU A 363 -8.36 -3.74 -7.36
CA LEU A 363 -8.77 -4.37 -6.09
C LEU A 363 -10.01 -5.23 -6.27
N VAL A 364 -11.01 -4.74 -7.01
CA VAL A 364 -12.22 -5.51 -7.30
C VAL A 364 -11.86 -6.74 -8.17
N LYS A 365 -10.99 -6.55 -9.15
CA LYS A 365 -10.56 -7.63 -10.07
C LYS A 365 -9.91 -8.80 -9.33
N VAL A 366 -9.12 -8.51 -8.29
CA VAL A 366 -8.46 -9.57 -7.51
C VAL A 366 -9.37 -10.16 -6.42
N GLY A 367 -10.52 -9.56 -6.15
CA GLY A 367 -11.50 -10.15 -5.26
C GLY A 367 -11.85 -9.38 -3.99
N VAL A 368 -11.42 -8.12 -3.89
CA VAL A 368 -11.86 -7.27 -2.77
C VAL A 368 -13.32 -6.88 -3.02
N ALA A 369 -14.19 -7.09 -2.02
CA ALA A 369 -15.61 -6.80 -2.14
C ALA A 369 -15.83 -5.29 -2.25
N PRO A 370 -16.49 -4.78 -3.31
CA PRO A 370 -16.67 -3.33 -3.47
C PRO A 370 -17.41 -2.66 -2.31
N GLU A 371 -18.37 -3.35 -1.70
CA GLU A 371 -19.14 -2.82 -0.57
C GLU A 371 -18.32 -2.77 0.72
N LYS A 372 -17.15 -3.40 0.76
CA LYS A 372 -16.23 -3.40 1.90
C LYS A 372 -14.93 -2.65 1.58
N LEU A 373 -14.95 -1.82 0.55
CA LEU A 373 -13.80 -1.04 0.08
C LEU A 373 -14.17 0.43 0.16
N SER A 374 -13.31 1.22 0.81
CA SER A 374 -13.52 2.66 1.00
C SER A 374 -12.22 3.39 0.72
N PHE A 375 -12.32 4.63 0.26
CA PHE A 375 -11.17 5.51 0.06
C PHE A 375 -11.29 6.65 1.06
N GLN A 376 -10.36 6.73 2.00
CA GLN A 376 -10.34 7.78 3.02
C GLN A 376 -9.35 8.86 2.64
N GLN A 377 -9.83 10.10 2.56
CA GLN A 377 -8.99 11.26 2.27
C GLN A 377 -8.21 11.67 3.51
N HIS A 378 -6.92 11.97 3.34
CA HIS A 378 -6.12 12.56 4.41
C HIS A 378 -6.61 13.97 4.68
N MET A 379 -6.69 14.35 5.96
CA MET A 379 -6.99 15.71 6.36
C MET A 379 -5.72 16.55 6.18
N GLU A 380 -5.89 17.87 6.05
CA GLU A 380 -4.76 18.80 5.82
C GLU A 380 -3.61 18.63 6.82
N ASN A 381 -3.93 18.38 8.07
CA ASN A 381 -2.92 18.20 9.11
C ASN A 381 -2.21 16.84 9.06
N GLU A 382 -2.79 15.88 8.36
CA GLU A 382 -2.19 14.56 8.17
C GLU A 382 -1.22 14.55 7.00
N MET A 383 -1.36 15.51 6.10
CA MET A 383 -0.52 15.63 4.92
C MET A 383 0.71 16.47 5.23
N VAL A 384 1.87 16.04 4.72
CA VAL A 384 3.06 16.88 4.76
C VAL A 384 2.85 18.10 3.85
N TYR A 385 3.55 19.18 4.12
CA TYR A 385 3.32 20.49 3.48
C TYR A 385 3.40 20.45 1.94
N TYR A 386 4.10 19.50 1.37
CA TYR A 386 4.28 19.39 -0.08
C TYR A 386 3.24 18.47 -0.75
N THR A 387 2.25 17.99 -0.01
CA THR A 387 1.19 17.13 -0.54
C THR A 387 -0.03 17.97 -0.91
N CYS A 388 -0.56 17.76 -2.13
CA CYS A 388 -1.76 18.45 -2.61
C CYS A 388 -3.04 17.72 -2.20
N ASP A 389 -3.02 16.40 -2.25
CA ASP A 389 -4.17 15.56 -1.91
C ASP A 389 -3.68 14.13 -1.71
N CYS A 390 -4.34 13.39 -0.84
CA CYS A 390 -3.94 12.02 -0.54
C CYS A 390 -5.16 11.20 -0.13
N TRP A 391 -5.30 10.01 -0.74
CA TRP A 391 -6.40 9.08 -0.47
C TRP A 391 -5.85 7.70 -0.17
N ASP A 392 -6.33 7.07 0.89
CA ASP A 392 -5.94 5.72 1.28
C ASP A 392 -7.09 4.76 1.04
N PRO A 393 -6.93 3.76 0.17
CA PRO A 393 -7.90 2.67 0.09
C PRO A 393 -7.85 1.84 1.36
N GLU A 394 -9.02 1.59 1.91
CA GLU A 394 -9.19 0.79 3.12
C GLU A 394 -10.21 -0.30 2.86
N SER A 395 -9.99 -1.48 3.43
CA SER A 395 -10.95 -2.56 3.37
C SER A 395 -11.49 -2.87 4.76
N LYS A 396 -12.76 -3.24 4.80
CA LYS A 396 -13.41 -3.65 6.03
C LYS A 396 -13.08 -5.12 6.30
N THR A 397 -12.45 -5.37 7.45
CA THR A 397 -12.04 -6.72 7.85
C THR A 397 -12.48 -6.97 9.28
N PHE A 398 -12.20 -8.16 9.78
CA PHE A 398 -12.40 -8.48 11.19
C PHE A 398 -11.69 -7.47 12.11
N TYR A 399 -10.55 -6.95 11.68
CA TYR A 399 -9.78 -5.95 12.43
C TYR A 399 -10.30 -4.52 12.25
N GLY A 400 -11.44 -4.36 11.58
CA GLY A 400 -11.99 -3.06 11.21
C GLY A 400 -11.49 -2.63 9.85
N TRP A 401 -11.53 -1.33 9.59
CA TRP A 401 -11.00 -0.77 8.34
C TRP A 401 -9.47 -0.76 8.39
N ILE A 402 -8.84 -1.46 7.45
CA ILE A 402 -7.38 -1.50 7.35
C ILE A 402 -6.93 -0.93 6.01
N GLU A 403 -5.80 -0.24 6.03
CA GLU A 403 -5.18 0.26 4.81
C GLU A 403 -4.62 -0.92 4.01
N ILE A 404 -5.03 -1.04 2.76
CA ILE A 404 -4.52 -2.08 1.85
C ILE A 404 -3.53 -1.50 0.85
N ILE A 405 -3.50 -0.18 0.75
CA ILE A 405 -2.52 0.58 -0.02
C ILE A 405 -2.04 1.67 0.92
N VAL A 406 -0.74 1.82 1.05
CA VAL A 406 -0.17 2.77 2.01
C VAL A 406 -0.67 4.19 1.75
N ARG A 407 -0.73 4.58 0.48
CA ARG A 407 -1.34 5.86 0.11
C ARG A 407 -1.44 5.98 -1.41
N CYS A 408 -2.34 6.84 -1.87
CA CYS A 408 -2.36 7.35 -3.23
C CYS A 408 -2.25 8.86 -3.13
N ALA A 409 -1.04 9.39 -3.23
CA ALA A 409 -0.74 10.78 -2.93
C ALA A 409 -0.38 11.55 -4.19
N ASP A 410 -0.86 12.80 -4.26
CA ASP A 410 -0.43 13.80 -5.24
C ASP A 410 0.44 14.79 -4.48
N ARG A 411 1.74 14.80 -4.78
CA ARG A 411 2.67 15.64 -4.03
C ARG A 411 3.83 16.15 -4.89
N LEU A 412 4.48 17.22 -4.42
CA LEU A 412 5.76 17.64 -4.97
C LEU A 412 6.79 16.54 -4.72
N CYS A 413 7.63 16.27 -5.68
CA CYS A 413 8.63 15.22 -5.51
C CYS A 413 9.84 15.76 -4.75
N PHE A 414 9.65 15.88 -3.44
CA PHE A 414 10.67 16.38 -2.52
C PHE A 414 11.91 15.48 -2.53
N ASP A 415 11.71 14.19 -2.74
CA ASP A 415 12.81 13.21 -2.78
C ASP A 415 13.79 13.49 -3.91
N LEU A 416 13.29 13.86 -5.09
CA LEU A 416 14.16 14.22 -6.21
C LEU A 416 15.05 15.41 -5.84
N ALA A 417 14.46 16.41 -5.19
CA ALA A 417 15.23 17.60 -4.76
C ALA A 417 16.30 17.23 -3.72
N CYS A 418 15.95 16.39 -2.75
CA CYS A 418 16.89 15.96 -1.71
C CYS A 418 18.06 15.17 -2.29
N HIS A 419 17.79 14.22 -3.18
CA HIS A 419 18.85 13.41 -3.78
C HIS A 419 19.71 14.24 -4.74
N ALA A 420 19.09 15.17 -5.48
CA ALA A 420 19.82 16.08 -6.35
C ALA A 420 20.79 16.95 -5.55
N ARG A 421 20.30 17.48 -4.42
CA ARG A 421 21.14 18.32 -3.54
C ARG A 421 22.30 17.54 -2.94
N ALA A 422 22.05 16.31 -2.49
CA ALA A 422 23.06 15.48 -1.85
C ALA A 422 24.14 14.99 -2.83
N THR A 423 23.75 14.69 -4.08
CA THR A 423 24.65 14.08 -5.07
C THR A 423 25.19 15.09 -6.08
N LYS A 424 24.61 16.29 -6.15
CA LYS A 424 24.91 17.32 -7.15
C LYS A 424 24.60 16.88 -8.57
N VAL A 425 23.71 15.89 -8.72
CA VAL A 425 23.20 15.43 -10.03
C VAL A 425 21.79 16.02 -10.21
N PRO A 426 21.56 16.82 -11.25
CA PRO A 426 20.22 17.36 -11.46
C PRO A 426 19.21 16.26 -11.76
N LEU A 427 18.09 16.26 -11.03
CA LEU A 427 16.98 15.32 -11.23
C LEU A 427 15.76 16.13 -11.62
N VAL A 428 15.81 16.69 -12.83
CA VAL A 428 14.77 17.56 -13.39
C VAL A 428 14.49 17.16 -14.83
N ALA A 429 13.29 17.50 -15.32
CA ALA A 429 12.95 17.37 -16.73
C ALA A 429 13.11 18.74 -17.40
N GLU A 430 13.26 18.74 -18.71
CA GLU A 430 13.31 19.96 -19.52
C GLU A 430 12.09 20.01 -20.41
N LYS A 431 11.43 21.17 -20.45
CA LYS A 431 10.25 21.42 -21.27
C LYS A 431 10.57 22.55 -22.27
N PRO A 432 10.38 22.33 -23.57
CA PRO A 432 10.60 23.41 -24.55
C PRO A 432 9.66 24.59 -24.27
N LEU A 433 10.21 25.80 -24.33
CA LEU A 433 9.43 27.02 -24.20
C LEU A 433 8.82 27.35 -25.56
N LYS A 434 7.59 27.85 -25.58
CA LYS A 434 6.92 28.29 -26.82
C LYS A 434 7.65 29.46 -27.43
N GLU A 435 8.16 30.36 -26.59
CA GLU A 435 8.96 31.52 -27.01
C GLU A 435 10.23 31.56 -26.17
N PRO A 436 11.40 31.86 -26.77
CA PRO A 436 12.62 31.98 -25.96
C PRO A 436 12.45 33.08 -24.92
N LYS A 437 12.96 32.80 -23.72
CA LYS A 437 12.87 33.72 -22.57
C LYS A 437 14.26 34.20 -22.22
N THR A 438 14.42 35.51 -22.15
CA THR A 438 15.68 36.12 -21.71
C THR A 438 15.61 36.34 -20.21
N VAL A 439 16.58 35.78 -19.49
CA VAL A 439 16.68 35.93 -18.03
C VAL A 439 18.00 36.59 -17.67
N ASN A 440 17.98 37.42 -16.66
CA ASN A 440 19.18 38.03 -16.10
C ASN A 440 19.69 37.13 -14.99
N ILE A 441 20.95 36.72 -15.09
CA ILE A 441 21.58 35.78 -14.16
C ILE A 441 22.62 36.53 -13.36
N VAL A 442 22.57 36.36 -12.05
CA VAL A 442 23.57 36.86 -11.09
C VAL A 442 24.19 35.64 -10.45
N GLN A 443 25.52 35.53 -10.53
CA GLN A 443 26.23 34.43 -9.91
C GLN A 443 27.60 34.84 -9.45
N PHE A 444 28.14 34.13 -8.46
CA PHE A 444 29.53 34.30 -8.05
C PHE A 444 30.46 33.73 -9.12
N GLU A 445 31.53 34.47 -9.39
CA GLU A 445 32.60 34.03 -10.27
C GLU A 445 33.86 33.88 -9.44
N PRO A 446 34.16 32.65 -8.97
CA PRO A 446 35.39 32.45 -8.18
C PRO A 446 36.62 32.35 -9.05
N ASN A 447 37.70 32.91 -8.57
CA ASN A 447 39.04 32.74 -9.16
C ASN A 447 39.64 31.43 -8.65
N LYS A 448 39.61 30.39 -9.45
CA LYS A 448 40.04 29.05 -9.06
C LYS A 448 41.46 29.01 -8.51
N GLY A 449 42.35 29.75 -9.13
CA GLY A 449 43.75 29.82 -8.69
C GLY A 449 43.87 30.47 -7.31
N ALA A 450 43.15 31.56 -7.09
CA ALA A 450 43.16 32.27 -5.81
C ALA A 450 42.53 31.43 -4.68
N VAL A 451 41.44 30.73 -4.99
CA VAL A 451 40.78 29.84 -4.02
C VAL A 451 41.74 28.71 -3.63
N GLY A 452 42.40 28.12 -4.62
CA GLY A 452 43.36 27.03 -4.39
C GLY A 452 44.58 27.45 -3.57
N LYS A 453 45.01 28.70 -3.71
CA LYS A 453 46.13 29.23 -2.90
C LYS A 453 45.69 29.54 -1.46
N ALA A 454 44.45 30.01 -1.29
CA ALA A 454 43.93 30.38 0.02
C ALA A 454 43.43 29.21 0.87
N TYR A 455 42.87 28.18 0.25
CA TYR A 455 42.20 27.08 0.97
C TYR A 455 42.51 25.73 0.31
N LYS A 456 42.76 24.73 1.18
CA LYS A 456 43.01 23.35 0.73
C LYS A 456 41.69 22.68 0.23
N ASP A 457 40.58 23.08 0.79
CA ASP A 457 39.27 22.51 0.46
C ASP A 457 38.55 23.35 -0.60
N THR A 458 39.23 23.57 -1.72
CA THR A 458 38.72 24.34 -2.87
C THR A 458 37.32 23.87 -3.31
N LYS A 459 37.09 22.56 -3.32
CA LYS A 459 35.87 21.94 -3.76
C LYS A 459 34.64 22.39 -2.93
N LEU A 460 34.83 22.48 -1.61
CA LEU A 460 33.74 22.92 -0.70
C LEU A 460 33.32 24.36 -1.01
N VAL A 461 34.31 25.24 -1.18
CA VAL A 461 34.05 26.65 -1.47
C VAL A 461 33.36 26.81 -2.84
N MET A 462 33.84 26.10 -3.86
CA MET A 462 33.30 26.16 -5.20
C MET A 462 31.83 25.70 -5.24
N ILE A 463 31.52 24.58 -4.54
CA ILE A 463 30.17 24.05 -4.47
C ILE A 463 29.24 25.05 -3.75
N TYR A 464 29.66 25.59 -2.63
CA TYR A 464 28.86 26.57 -1.89
C TYR A 464 28.50 27.77 -2.76
N LEU A 465 29.50 28.35 -3.42
CA LEU A 465 29.30 29.53 -4.26
C LEU A 465 28.39 29.26 -5.46
N ALA A 466 28.47 28.05 -6.01
CA ALA A 466 27.64 27.67 -7.15
C ALA A 466 26.15 27.51 -6.79
N MET A 467 25.85 27.29 -5.50
CA MET A 467 24.49 27.00 -5.03
C MET A 467 23.78 28.23 -4.39
N CYS A 468 24.43 29.37 -4.35
CA CYS A 468 23.85 30.57 -3.74
C CYS A 468 22.71 31.16 -4.58
N GLU A 469 21.71 31.68 -3.88
CA GLU A 469 20.57 32.35 -4.51
C GLU A 469 20.88 33.82 -4.78
N GLU A 470 20.17 34.39 -5.75
CA GLU A 470 20.38 35.79 -6.21
C GLU A 470 20.34 36.81 -5.08
N CYS A 471 19.39 36.71 -4.17
CA CYS A 471 19.28 37.69 -3.07
C CYS A 471 20.49 37.64 -2.15
N TYR A 472 21.00 36.44 -1.86
CA TYR A 472 22.20 36.26 -1.05
C TYR A 472 23.43 36.81 -1.79
N ILE A 473 23.55 36.53 -3.09
CA ILE A 473 24.66 36.99 -3.91
C ILE A 473 24.71 38.54 -3.92
N THR A 474 23.55 39.18 -4.09
CA THR A 474 23.43 40.64 -4.10
C THR A 474 23.85 41.22 -2.75
N GLU A 475 23.44 40.60 -1.65
CA GLU A 475 23.79 41.02 -0.29
C GLU A 475 25.30 40.90 -0.05
N MET A 476 25.89 39.78 -0.47
CA MET A 476 27.33 39.58 -0.29
C MET A 476 28.16 40.48 -1.22
N GLU A 477 27.62 40.83 -2.40
CA GLU A 477 28.27 41.79 -3.30
C GLU A 477 28.41 43.16 -2.62
N LYS A 478 27.38 43.56 -1.89
CA LYS A 478 27.42 44.84 -1.13
C LYS A 478 28.52 44.77 -0.06
N LEU A 479 28.64 43.64 0.63
CA LEU A 479 29.69 43.45 1.63
C LEU A 479 31.09 43.47 0.99
N LEU A 480 31.25 42.89 -0.19
CA LEU A 480 32.53 42.94 -0.92
C LEU A 480 32.90 44.38 -1.27
N ASP A 481 31.93 45.17 -1.72
CA ASP A 481 32.17 46.56 -2.10
C ASP A 481 32.47 47.47 -0.89
N GLU A 482 31.78 47.24 0.23
CA GLU A 482 31.91 48.06 1.43
C GLU A 482 33.09 47.67 2.32
N LYS A 483 33.25 46.35 2.53
CA LYS A 483 34.28 45.81 3.47
C LYS A 483 35.43 45.03 2.80
N GLY A 484 35.27 44.76 1.49
CA GLY A 484 36.29 44.01 0.73
C GLY A 484 36.31 42.52 0.95
N GLU A 485 35.40 42.00 1.79
CA GLU A 485 35.37 40.57 2.12
C GLU A 485 34.02 40.18 2.72
N PHE A 486 33.70 38.88 2.65
CA PHE A 486 32.60 38.28 3.40
C PHE A 486 32.96 36.87 3.82
N THR A 487 32.22 36.34 4.78
CA THR A 487 32.51 35.04 5.39
C THR A 487 31.37 34.07 5.04
N ILE A 488 31.75 32.83 4.69
CA ILE A 488 30.78 31.74 4.49
C ILE A 488 31.09 30.62 5.48
N GLU A 489 30.03 29.90 5.84
CA GLU A 489 30.11 28.70 6.66
C GLU A 489 29.50 27.53 5.92
N THR A 490 30.28 26.47 5.75
CA THR A 490 29.79 25.23 5.10
C THR A 490 30.51 24.03 5.74
N GLU A 491 29.69 23.02 6.05
CA GLU A 491 30.17 21.77 6.70
C GLU A 491 31.00 22.01 7.95
N GLY A 492 30.58 23.00 8.77
CA GLY A 492 31.24 23.30 10.04
C GLY A 492 32.55 24.07 9.90
N ARG A 493 32.88 24.53 8.70
CA ARG A 493 34.09 25.29 8.41
C ARG A 493 33.73 26.70 7.97
N THR A 494 34.57 27.68 8.34
CA THR A 494 34.42 29.08 8.00
C THR A 494 35.50 29.48 6.97
N PHE A 495 35.03 30.15 5.91
CA PHE A 495 35.95 30.64 4.85
C PHE A 495 35.74 32.13 4.66
N GLN A 496 36.80 32.87 4.58
CA GLN A 496 36.79 34.31 4.33
C GLN A 496 37.13 34.56 2.86
N LEU A 497 36.19 35.20 2.15
CA LEU A 497 36.29 35.44 0.72
C LEU A 497 36.51 36.92 0.44
N THR A 498 37.59 37.23 -0.28
CA THR A 498 37.94 38.60 -0.61
C THR A 498 37.68 38.88 -2.09
N LYS A 499 37.84 40.12 -2.50
CA LYS A 499 37.64 40.53 -3.91
C LYS A 499 38.59 39.79 -4.87
N ASP A 500 39.76 39.37 -4.39
CA ASP A 500 40.74 38.61 -5.18
C ASP A 500 40.27 37.17 -5.43
N ILE A 501 39.45 36.66 -4.54
CA ILE A 501 39.03 35.26 -4.55
C ILE A 501 37.72 35.12 -5.32
N VAL A 502 36.76 36.07 -5.16
CA VAL A 502 35.44 35.96 -5.75
C VAL A 502 34.94 37.33 -6.24
N SER A 503 34.27 37.32 -7.34
CA SER A 503 33.51 38.48 -7.86
C SER A 503 32.10 38.05 -8.20
N VAL A 504 31.26 39.03 -8.50
CA VAL A 504 29.87 38.78 -8.90
C VAL A 504 29.75 39.08 -10.40
N LYS A 505 29.21 38.15 -11.15
CA LYS A 505 29.02 38.27 -12.58
C LYS A 505 27.53 38.41 -12.86
N ARG A 506 27.19 39.39 -13.73
CA ARG A 506 25.82 39.57 -14.22
C ARG A 506 25.82 39.43 -15.73
N PHE A 507 24.90 38.61 -16.25
CA PHE A 507 24.79 38.42 -17.70
C PHE A 507 23.36 38.03 -18.03
N SER A 508 23.01 38.17 -19.31
CA SER A 508 21.72 37.75 -19.82
C SER A 508 21.89 36.43 -20.56
N LYS A 509 20.95 35.57 -20.38
CA LYS A 509 20.93 34.24 -21.02
C LYS A 509 19.56 34.02 -21.66
N THR A 510 19.55 33.59 -22.93
CA THR A 510 18.31 33.22 -23.63
C THR A 510 18.06 31.72 -23.35
N LEU A 511 16.90 31.45 -22.77
CA LEU A 511 16.49 30.07 -22.46
C LEU A 511 15.51 29.60 -23.52
N HIS A 512 15.76 28.44 -24.08
CA HIS A 512 14.86 27.74 -25.00
C HIS A 512 14.10 26.62 -24.33
N VAL A 513 14.54 26.23 -23.14
CA VAL A 513 13.91 25.18 -22.34
C VAL A 513 13.74 25.67 -20.91
N GLU A 514 12.75 25.13 -20.24
CA GLU A 514 12.45 25.38 -18.83
C GLU A 514 12.71 24.10 -18.06
N GLU A 515 13.40 24.18 -16.93
CA GLU A 515 13.58 23.05 -16.03
C GLU A 515 12.32 22.85 -15.23
N VAL A 516 11.83 21.62 -15.18
CA VAL A 516 10.61 21.24 -14.47
C VAL A 516 10.96 20.20 -13.41
N VAL A 517 10.65 20.52 -12.15
CA VAL A 517 10.67 19.52 -11.06
C VAL A 517 9.28 18.89 -11.05
N PRO A 518 9.17 17.61 -11.37
CA PRO A 518 7.83 17.02 -11.50
C PRO A 518 7.12 16.87 -10.16
N LYS A 519 5.81 16.86 -10.23
CA LYS A 519 4.97 16.32 -9.15
C LYS A 519 4.81 14.84 -9.39
N VAL A 520 4.47 14.11 -8.36
CA VAL A 520 4.32 12.66 -8.43
C VAL A 520 2.96 12.24 -7.89
N ILE A 521 2.32 11.31 -8.59
CA ILE A 521 1.20 10.53 -8.07
C ILE A 521 1.81 9.23 -7.60
N GLU A 522 1.69 8.96 -6.32
CA GLU A 522 2.41 7.87 -5.66
C GLU A 522 1.45 6.88 -5.00
N PRO A 523 0.99 5.86 -5.74
CA PRO A 523 0.29 4.75 -5.09
C PRO A 523 1.28 3.70 -4.62
N SER A 524 1.14 3.21 -3.39
CA SER A 524 1.94 2.10 -2.90
C SER A 524 1.02 1.00 -2.39
N PHE A 525 1.34 -0.24 -2.74
CA PHE A 525 0.47 -1.40 -2.55
C PHE A 525 1.07 -2.37 -1.55
N GLY A 526 0.32 -2.68 -0.50
CA GLY A 526 0.69 -3.71 0.46
C GLY A 526 0.14 -5.06 0.02
N LEU A 527 0.97 -5.89 -0.60
CA LEU A 527 0.54 -7.19 -1.12
C LEU A 527 -0.03 -8.08 -0.01
N GLY A 528 0.60 -8.06 1.17
CA GLY A 528 0.14 -8.86 2.30
C GLY A 528 -1.25 -8.46 2.76
N GLN A 529 -1.51 -7.17 2.86
CA GLN A 529 -2.81 -6.64 3.25
C GLN A 529 -3.88 -6.96 2.21
N ILE A 530 -3.54 -6.83 0.93
CA ILE A 530 -4.46 -7.18 -0.17
C ILE A 530 -4.80 -8.68 -0.10
N THR A 531 -3.79 -9.52 0.08
CA THR A 531 -3.97 -10.97 0.15
C THR A 531 -4.86 -11.36 1.34
N TYR A 532 -4.61 -10.77 2.50
CA TYR A 532 -5.43 -11.02 3.69
C TYR A 532 -6.87 -10.58 3.47
N THR A 533 -7.06 -9.40 2.88
CA THR A 533 -8.40 -8.87 2.55
C THR A 533 -9.13 -9.83 1.61
N MET A 534 -8.44 -10.33 0.60
CA MET A 534 -9.01 -11.31 -0.35
C MET A 534 -9.46 -12.57 0.37
N PHE A 535 -8.65 -13.09 1.28
CA PHE A 535 -9.03 -14.28 2.05
C PHE A 535 -10.33 -14.02 2.82
N GLU A 536 -10.42 -12.90 3.54
CA GLU A 536 -11.62 -12.58 4.32
C GLU A 536 -12.85 -12.36 3.45
N HIS A 537 -12.70 -11.62 2.34
CA HIS A 537 -13.82 -11.24 1.50
C HIS A 537 -14.34 -12.39 0.64
N THR A 538 -13.52 -13.43 0.41
CA THR A 538 -13.91 -14.54 -0.47
C THR A 538 -14.19 -15.85 0.26
N PHE A 539 -13.91 -15.92 1.57
CA PHE A 539 -14.18 -17.13 2.33
C PHE A 539 -15.69 -17.33 2.47
N CYS A 540 -16.15 -18.52 2.10
CA CYS A 540 -17.59 -18.86 2.08
C CYS A 540 -17.83 -20.24 2.71
N ILE A 541 -19.05 -20.42 3.22
CA ILE A 541 -19.55 -21.70 3.68
C ILE A 541 -20.69 -22.09 2.75
N ARG A 542 -20.71 -23.34 2.28
CA ARG A 542 -21.77 -23.81 1.38
C ARG A 542 -23.12 -23.75 2.07
N GLU A 543 -24.12 -23.22 1.38
CA GLU A 543 -25.48 -23.18 1.88
C GLU A 543 -26.00 -24.62 2.09
N GLY A 544 -26.48 -24.89 3.31
CA GLY A 544 -26.98 -26.21 3.67
C GLY A 544 -25.94 -27.23 4.10
N ASP A 545 -24.64 -26.88 4.07
CA ASP A 545 -23.56 -27.77 4.52
C ASP A 545 -22.45 -26.95 5.19
N GLU A 546 -22.52 -26.79 6.50
CA GLU A 546 -21.59 -25.99 7.30
C GLU A 546 -20.18 -26.55 7.34
N GLN A 547 -19.98 -27.81 6.95
CA GLN A 547 -18.67 -28.46 6.92
C GLN A 547 -17.91 -28.17 5.63
N ARG A 548 -18.61 -27.74 4.57
CA ARG A 548 -18.01 -27.44 3.28
C ARG A 548 -17.71 -25.95 3.17
N THR A 549 -16.43 -25.64 3.14
CA THR A 549 -15.96 -24.26 2.98
C THR A 549 -15.25 -24.09 1.64
N PHE A 550 -15.25 -22.90 1.11
CA PHE A 550 -14.55 -22.61 -0.14
C PHE A 550 -14.11 -21.13 -0.17
N PHE A 551 -13.12 -20.85 -1.01
CA PHE A 551 -12.76 -19.48 -1.34
C PHE A 551 -13.30 -19.15 -2.73
N SER A 552 -14.13 -18.10 -2.81
CA SER A 552 -14.67 -17.64 -4.09
C SER A 552 -13.70 -16.66 -4.78
N PHE A 553 -12.45 -17.05 -4.88
CA PHE A 553 -11.43 -16.23 -5.56
C PHE A 553 -11.88 -15.93 -6.98
N SER A 554 -11.65 -14.69 -7.41
CA SER A 554 -11.77 -14.34 -8.82
C SER A 554 -10.93 -15.33 -9.63
N ALA A 555 -11.44 -15.78 -10.78
CA ALA A 555 -10.74 -16.76 -11.60
C ALA A 555 -9.34 -16.29 -12.01
N VAL A 556 -9.16 -14.98 -12.14
CA VAL A 556 -7.86 -14.42 -12.56
C VAL A 556 -6.77 -14.65 -11.51
N VAL A 557 -7.13 -14.77 -10.23
CA VAL A 557 -6.12 -14.98 -9.15
C VAL A 557 -6.18 -16.38 -8.53
N ALA A 558 -7.22 -17.17 -8.80
CA ALA A 558 -7.36 -18.50 -8.23
C ALA A 558 -6.05 -19.28 -8.35
N PRO A 559 -5.59 -19.98 -7.29
CA PRO A 559 -4.26 -20.60 -7.29
C PRO A 559 -4.08 -21.64 -8.41
N PHE A 560 -5.11 -22.43 -8.66
CA PHE A 560 -5.23 -23.28 -9.85
C PHE A 560 -6.54 -22.91 -10.51
N LYS A 561 -6.49 -22.69 -11.84
CA LYS A 561 -7.68 -22.24 -12.57
C LYS A 561 -8.65 -23.39 -12.77
N CYS A 562 -8.12 -24.60 -12.87
CA CYS A 562 -8.90 -25.77 -13.24
C CYS A 562 -8.32 -27.02 -12.58
N PHE A 563 -9.19 -27.95 -12.19
CA PHE A 563 -8.73 -29.30 -11.87
C PHE A 563 -9.38 -30.28 -12.84
N ILE A 564 -8.65 -31.35 -13.13
CA ILE A 564 -9.10 -32.45 -14.02
C ILE A 564 -9.39 -33.64 -13.13
N LEU A 565 -10.59 -34.13 -13.20
CA LEU A 565 -11.11 -35.15 -12.30
C LEU A 565 -11.63 -36.34 -13.09
N PRO A 566 -10.76 -37.34 -13.40
CA PRO A 566 -11.28 -38.59 -13.98
C PRO A 566 -12.13 -39.30 -12.96
N LEU A 567 -13.18 -39.96 -13.41
CA LEU A 567 -14.18 -40.58 -12.53
C LEU A 567 -13.54 -41.66 -11.63
N SER A 568 -12.54 -42.36 -12.13
CA SER A 568 -11.80 -43.37 -11.38
C SER A 568 -10.35 -43.44 -11.90
N GLN A 569 -9.57 -44.38 -11.36
CA GLN A 569 -8.17 -44.60 -11.78
C GLN A 569 -8.05 -45.48 -13.01
N ASN A 570 -9.16 -45.79 -13.68
CA ASN A 570 -9.16 -46.68 -14.87
C ASN A 570 -8.30 -46.04 -15.97
N GLN A 571 -7.53 -46.88 -16.66
CA GLN A 571 -6.59 -46.49 -17.72
C GLN A 571 -7.29 -45.85 -18.93
N VAL A 572 -8.58 -46.10 -19.12
CA VAL A 572 -9.33 -45.52 -20.26
C VAL A 572 -9.40 -44.01 -20.21
N PHE A 573 -9.25 -43.39 -19.00
CA PHE A 573 -9.28 -41.95 -18.82
C PHE A 573 -7.95 -41.27 -19.16
N VAL A 574 -6.83 -42.00 -19.15
CA VAL A 574 -5.49 -41.43 -19.27
C VAL A 574 -5.32 -40.59 -20.54
N PRO A 575 -5.73 -41.06 -21.75
CA PRO A 575 -5.58 -40.22 -22.95
C PRO A 575 -6.31 -38.88 -22.87
N PHE A 576 -7.49 -38.86 -22.25
CA PHE A 576 -8.31 -37.66 -22.12
C PHE A 576 -7.69 -36.68 -21.11
N VAL A 577 -7.17 -37.20 -19.99
CA VAL A 577 -6.45 -36.40 -19.01
C VAL A 577 -5.23 -35.76 -19.66
N ARG A 578 -4.47 -36.53 -20.46
CA ARG A 578 -3.28 -36.02 -21.14
C ARG A 578 -3.64 -34.95 -22.17
N GLU A 579 -4.71 -35.12 -22.94
CA GLU A 579 -5.17 -34.15 -23.93
C GLU A 579 -5.53 -32.85 -23.27
N LEU A 580 -6.32 -32.91 -22.18
CA LEU A 580 -6.74 -31.73 -21.43
C LEU A 580 -5.54 -31.01 -20.76
N SER A 581 -4.65 -31.79 -20.15
CA SER A 581 -3.44 -31.25 -19.50
C SER A 581 -2.58 -30.49 -20.51
N ASN A 582 -2.34 -31.07 -21.66
CA ASN A 582 -1.52 -30.46 -22.70
C ASN A 582 -2.21 -29.19 -23.24
N ALA A 583 -3.52 -29.23 -23.46
CA ALA A 583 -4.28 -28.11 -23.99
C ALA A 583 -4.32 -26.93 -22.97
N LEU A 584 -4.53 -27.22 -21.70
CA LEU A 584 -4.52 -26.20 -20.65
C LEU A 584 -3.13 -25.54 -20.54
N THR A 585 -2.08 -26.36 -20.60
CA THR A 585 -0.69 -25.86 -20.59
C THR A 585 -0.43 -24.92 -21.78
N ARG A 586 -0.84 -25.35 -23.00
CA ARG A 586 -0.69 -24.52 -24.20
C ARG A 586 -1.44 -23.19 -24.09
N ASN A 587 -2.57 -23.18 -23.39
CA ASN A 587 -3.37 -21.97 -23.19
C ASN A 587 -2.93 -21.15 -21.97
N GLY A 588 -1.84 -21.56 -21.30
CA GLY A 588 -1.31 -20.82 -20.14
C GLY A 588 -2.18 -20.91 -18.90
N VAL A 589 -3.00 -21.95 -18.79
CA VAL A 589 -3.95 -22.13 -17.69
C VAL A 589 -3.35 -23.13 -16.69
N SER A 590 -3.17 -22.72 -15.44
CA SER A 590 -2.70 -23.61 -14.39
C SER A 590 -3.81 -24.61 -14.02
N TYR A 591 -3.41 -25.86 -13.80
CA TYR A 591 -4.35 -26.92 -13.49
C TYR A 591 -3.74 -27.94 -12.54
N LYS A 592 -4.59 -28.78 -11.99
CA LYS A 592 -4.19 -29.88 -11.13
C LYS A 592 -5.05 -31.09 -11.48
N VAL A 593 -4.44 -32.29 -11.53
CA VAL A 593 -5.16 -33.53 -11.77
C VAL A 593 -5.43 -34.18 -10.42
N ASP A 594 -6.68 -34.55 -10.16
CA ASP A 594 -7.06 -35.32 -8.98
C ASP A 594 -7.60 -36.69 -9.41
N ASP A 595 -6.75 -37.68 -9.38
CA ASP A 595 -7.10 -39.06 -9.68
C ASP A 595 -7.14 -39.92 -8.41
N SER A 596 -7.21 -39.33 -7.24
CA SER A 596 -7.22 -40.01 -5.96
C SER A 596 -8.50 -40.86 -5.81
N SER A 597 -8.44 -41.86 -4.93
CA SER A 597 -9.60 -42.68 -4.55
C SER A 597 -10.47 -41.88 -3.58
N GLY A 598 -11.69 -41.70 -3.91
CA GLY A 598 -12.65 -40.96 -3.11
C GLY A 598 -13.83 -40.61 -3.95
N SER A 599 -14.94 -40.34 -3.33
CA SER A 599 -16.13 -39.92 -4.06
C SER A 599 -15.88 -38.63 -4.80
N ILE A 600 -16.61 -38.38 -5.89
CA ILE A 600 -16.53 -37.13 -6.66
C ILE A 600 -16.80 -35.94 -5.75
N GLY A 601 -17.79 -36.05 -4.86
CA GLY A 601 -18.15 -34.99 -3.94
C GLY A 601 -16.99 -34.58 -3.01
N LYS A 602 -16.27 -35.55 -2.47
CA LYS A 602 -15.11 -35.27 -1.59
C LYS A 602 -13.97 -34.61 -2.37
N ARG A 603 -13.75 -35.04 -3.62
CA ARG A 603 -12.69 -34.50 -4.47
C ARG A 603 -13.01 -33.07 -4.88
N TYR A 604 -14.29 -32.75 -5.20
CA TYR A 604 -14.74 -31.38 -5.43
C TYR A 604 -14.58 -30.53 -4.16
N ALA A 605 -14.91 -31.07 -2.99
CA ALA A 605 -14.80 -30.35 -1.73
C ALA A 605 -13.36 -29.95 -1.44
N ARG A 606 -12.39 -30.84 -1.71
CA ARG A 606 -10.97 -30.53 -1.54
C ARG A 606 -10.51 -29.42 -2.48
N ALA A 607 -10.97 -29.45 -3.74
CA ALA A 607 -10.64 -28.39 -4.70
C ALA A 607 -11.26 -27.06 -4.32
N ASP A 608 -12.50 -27.06 -3.85
CA ASP A 608 -13.20 -25.86 -3.38
C ASP A 608 -12.47 -25.20 -2.20
N GLU A 609 -11.98 -26.03 -1.29
CA GLU A 609 -11.30 -25.55 -0.06
C GLU A 609 -10.07 -24.70 -0.37
N ILE A 610 -9.36 -25.03 -1.45
CA ILE A 610 -8.18 -24.25 -1.87
C ILE A 610 -8.52 -23.23 -2.97
N GLY A 611 -9.80 -23.08 -3.32
CA GLY A 611 -10.27 -22.03 -4.20
C GLY A 611 -10.03 -22.26 -5.69
N VAL A 612 -9.94 -23.54 -6.14
CA VAL A 612 -9.83 -23.84 -7.57
C VAL A 612 -11.11 -23.38 -8.27
N ALA A 613 -10.98 -22.60 -9.36
CA ALA A 613 -12.13 -21.92 -9.95
C ALA A 613 -13.08 -22.84 -10.71
N PHE A 614 -12.53 -23.79 -11.47
CA PHE A 614 -13.31 -24.66 -12.37
C PHE A 614 -12.84 -26.11 -12.23
N GLY A 615 -13.73 -27.05 -12.61
CA GLY A 615 -13.40 -28.47 -12.61
C GLY A 615 -13.90 -29.16 -13.86
N ILE A 616 -13.08 -30.03 -14.41
CA ILE A 616 -13.45 -30.86 -15.58
C ILE A 616 -13.55 -32.29 -15.08
N THR A 617 -14.74 -32.88 -15.20
CA THR A 617 -14.94 -34.32 -14.86
C THR A 617 -15.03 -35.13 -16.14
N ILE A 618 -14.24 -36.20 -16.18
CA ILE A 618 -14.21 -37.14 -17.32
C ILE A 618 -14.94 -38.41 -16.89
N TYR A 619 -16.01 -38.72 -17.61
CA TYR A 619 -16.87 -39.86 -17.34
C TYR A 619 -16.61 -41.03 -18.31
N PHE A 620 -17.17 -42.19 -18.04
CA PHE A 620 -17.14 -43.30 -18.99
C PHE A 620 -17.87 -42.92 -20.29
N ASP A 621 -18.93 -42.15 -20.21
CA ASP A 621 -19.62 -41.61 -21.40
C ASP A 621 -18.69 -40.74 -22.25
N THR A 622 -17.76 -39.98 -21.62
CA THR A 622 -16.78 -39.19 -22.35
C THR A 622 -15.92 -40.06 -23.24
N VAL A 623 -15.49 -41.22 -22.71
CA VAL A 623 -14.66 -42.19 -23.43
C VAL A 623 -15.45 -42.92 -24.50
N ASN A 624 -16.66 -43.39 -24.13
CA ASN A 624 -17.44 -44.34 -24.96
C ASN A 624 -18.25 -43.68 -26.06
N LYS A 625 -18.67 -42.42 -25.90
CA LYS A 625 -19.47 -41.70 -26.89
C LYS A 625 -18.58 -40.95 -27.87
N THR A 626 -18.95 -40.95 -29.15
CA THR A 626 -18.12 -40.42 -30.25
C THR A 626 -17.83 -38.91 -30.15
N LEU A 627 -18.69 -38.14 -29.54
CA LEU A 627 -18.44 -36.70 -29.41
C LEU A 627 -17.46 -36.35 -28.29
N HIS A 628 -17.16 -37.28 -27.40
CA HIS A 628 -16.20 -37.14 -26.31
C HIS A 628 -16.45 -35.86 -25.50
N LYS A 629 -17.64 -35.75 -24.92
CA LYS A 629 -18.02 -34.61 -24.07
C LYS A 629 -17.71 -34.88 -22.60
N ALA A 630 -17.23 -33.86 -21.91
CA ALA A 630 -16.99 -33.88 -20.47
C ALA A 630 -17.75 -32.72 -19.84
N THR A 631 -17.81 -32.70 -18.50
CA THR A 631 -18.45 -31.60 -17.79
C THR A 631 -17.44 -30.58 -17.36
N LEU A 632 -17.86 -29.29 -17.36
CA LEU A 632 -17.12 -28.19 -16.77
C LEU A 632 -17.97 -27.66 -15.61
N HIS A 633 -17.39 -27.65 -14.41
CA HIS A 633 -18.03 -27.28 -13.15
C HIS A 633 -17.55 -25.89 -12.74
N ASP A 634 -18.49 -25.02 -12.35
CA ASP A 634 -18.19 -23.70 -11.78
C ASP A 634 -18.22 -23.79 -10.25
N ARG A 635 -17.12 -23.43 -9.60
CA ARG A 635 -16.99 -23.49 -8.13
C ARG A 635 -18.10 -22.72 -7.42
N ASP A 636 -18.40 -21.49 -7.86
CA ASP A 636 -19.31 -20.61 -7.14
C ASP A 636 -20.76 -21.06 -7.20
N SER A 637 -21.25 -21.35 -8.40
CA SER A 637 -22.65 -21.76 -8.60
C SER A 637 -22.89 -23.26 -8.41
N MET A 638 -21.84 -24.06 -8.54
CA MET A 638 -21.90 -25.54 -8.58
C MET A 638 -22.63 -26.09 -9.81
N TRP A 639 -22.98 -25.24 -10.78
CA TRP A 639 -23.57 -25.66 -12.04
C TRP A 639 -22.52 -26.24 -12.97
N GLN A 640 -22.93 -27.15 -13.87
CA GLN A 640 -22.05 -27.84 -14.80
C GLN A 640 -22.62 -27.77 -16.22
N ILE A 641 -21.71 -27.73 -17.18
CA ILE A 641 -22.09 -27.76 -18.60
C ILE A 641 -21.36 -28.92 -19.31
N UNK A 642 -21.62 -29.43 -20.35
CA UNK A 642 -21.09 -30.36 -21.09
C UNK A 642 -20.60 -29.74 -22.27
N ALA A 643 -19.51 -30.02 -22.58
CA ALA A 643 -18.83 -29.55 -23.82
C ALA A 643 -17.83 -30.62 -24.30
N LYS A 644 -17.45 -30.53 -25.55
CA LYS A 644 -16.41 -31.41 -26.11
C LYS A 644 -15.10 -31.17 -25.38
N VAL A 645 -14.35 -32.25 -25.14
CA VAL A 645 -13.03 -32.21 -24.51
C VAL A 645 -12.13 -31.18 -25.25
N SER A 646 -12.21 -31.15 -26.58
CA SER A 646 -11.40 -30.24 -27.40
C SER A 646 -11.75 -28.76 -27.21
N GLN A 647 -12.94 -28.44 -26.68
CA GLN A 647 -13.38 -27.07 -26.47
C GLN A 647 -13.08 -26.54 -25.04
N LEU A 648 -12.92 -27.46 -24.09
CA LEU A 648 -12.90 -27.09 -22.65
C LEU A 648 -11.73 -26.18 -22.27
N SER A 649 -10.53 -26.44 -22.80
CA SER A 649 -9.37 -25.61 -22.44
C SER A 649 -9.55 -24.16 -22.88
N GLY A 650 -10.14 -23.93 -24.05
CA GLY A 650 -10.44 -22.59 -24.55
C GLY A 650 -11.48 -21.87 -23.71
N ILE A 651 -12.51 -22.61 -23.28
CA ILE A 651 -13.57 -22.05 -22.41
C ILE A 651 -12.95 -21.60 -21.07
N VAL A 652 -12.13 -22.45 -20.45
CA VAL A 652 -11.48 -22.15 -19.16
C VAL A 652 -10.54 -20.94 -19.32
N ARG A 653 -9.75 -20.91 -20.40
CA ARG A 653 -8.88 -19.76 -20.69
C ARG A 653 -9.68 -18.46 -20.76
N ASP A 654 -10.80 -18.47 -21.50
CA ASP A 654 -11.60 -17.25 -21.70
C ASP A 654 -12.29 -16.81 -20.41
N LEU A 655 -12.74 -17.75 -19.59
CA LEU A 655 -13.30 -17.46 -18.26
C LEU A 655 -12.25 -16.86 -17.34
N THR A 656 -11.04 -17.43 -17.35
CA THR A 656 -9.92 -16.95 -16.51
C THR A 656 -9.49 -15.55 -16.91
N ASN A 657 -9.43 -15.27 -18.21
CA ASN A 657 -8.98 -13.98 -18.72
C ASN A 657 -10.07 -12.90 -18.65
N GLY A 658 -11.29 -13.27 -18.28
CA GLY A 658 -12.41 -12.32 -18.22
C GLY A 658 -13.03 -12.01 -19.57
N CYS A 659 -12.67 -12.75 -20.61
CA CYS A 659 -13.25 -12.56 -21.96
C CYS A 659 -14.73 -12.95 -22.01
N ILE A 660 -15.11 -13.94 -21.21
CA ILE A 660 -16.50 -14.40 -21.07
C ILE A 660 -16.83 -14.61 -19.60
N THR A 661 -18.11 -14.58 -19.27
CA THR A 661 -18.63 -14.87 -17.93
C THR A 661 -19.20 -16.29 -17.89
N TRP A 662 -19.42 -16.83 -16.68
CA TRP A 662 -20.08 -18.13 -16.53
C TRP A 662 -21.50 -18.09 -17.13
N ALA A 663 -22.19 -16.96 -17.02
CA ALA A 663 -23.51 -16.79 -17.64
C ALA A 663 -23.45 -16.95 -19.16
N ASN A 664 -22.40 -16.43 -19.80
CA ASN A 664 -22.17 -16.62 -21.25
C ASN A 664 -22.00 -18.10 -21.59
N VAL A 665 -21.25 -18.82 -20.76
CA VAL A 665 -21.01 -20.28 -20.96
C VAL A 665 -22.30 -21.05 -20.82
N GLU A 666 -23.13 -20.75 -19.83
CA GLU A 666 -24.44 -21.38 -19.63
C GLU A 666 -25.36 -21.16 -20.81
N ALA A 667 -25.29 -19.98 -21.45
CA ALA A 667 -26.10 -19.64 -22.60
C ALA A 667 -25.67 -20.40 -23.87
N ARG A 668 -24.37 -20.74 -23.98
CA ARG A 668 -23.78 -21.38 -25.18
C ARG A 668 -23.76 -22.91 -25.15
N TYR A 669 -23.72 -23.51 -23.96
CA TYR A 669 -23.52 -24.94 -23.80
C TYR A 669 -24.62 -25.55 -22.95
N PRO A 670 -25.02 -26.81 -23.23
CA PRO A 670 -26.08 -27.44 -22.46
C PRO A 670 -25.67 -27.72 -21.02
N LEU A 671 -26.59 -27.50 -20.09
CA LEU A 671 -26.38 -27.86 -18.70
C LEU A 671 -26.35 -29.40 -18.56
N PHE A 672 -25.53 -29.89 -17.61
CA PHE A 672 -25.42 -31.32 -17.36
C PHE A 672 -26.65 -31.81 -16.60
N GLU A 673 -27.42 -32.70 -17.23
CA GLU A 673 -28.72 -33.21 -16.74
C GLU A 673 -28.61 -34.13 -15.52
N GLY A 674 -27.44 -34.72 -15.27
CA GLY A 674 -27.22 -35.64 -14.15
C GLY A 674 -26.97 -34.96 -12.81
N GLN A 675 -27.01 -33.65 -12.75
CA GLN A 675 -26.62 -32.87 -11.59
C GLN A 675 -27.50 -33.12 -10.35
N GLU A 676 -28.81 -33.24 -10.54
CA GLU A 676 -29.76 -33.49 -9.44
C GLU A 676 -29.56 -34.88 -8.81
N THR A 677 -29.23 -35.87 -9.61
CA THR A 677 -29.00 -37.23 -9.15
C THR A 677 -27.75 -37.29 -8.26
N ARG A 678 -26.73 -36.46 -8.56
CA ARG A 678 -25.48 -36.40 -7.79
C ARG A 678 -25.65 -35.77 -6.43
N LYS A 679 -26.52 -34.76 -6.32
CA LYS A 679 -26.80 -34.11 -5.03
C LYS A 679 -27.42 -35.10 -4.04
N LYS A 680 -28.23 -36.03 -4.57
CA LYS A 680 -28.85 -37.08 -3.75
C LYS A 680 -27.85 -38.14 -3.31
N GLU A 681 -26.92 -38.52 -4.21
CA GLU A 681 -25.89 -39.54 -3.92
C GLU A 681 -24.87 -39.05 -2.87
N THR A 682 -24.55 -37.75 -2.85
CA THR A 682 -23.63 -37.18 -1.87
C THR A 682 -24.24 -37.02 -0.48
N THR A 683 -25.58 -37.02 -0.39
CA THR A 683 -26.25 -36.95 0.93
C THR A 683 -26.50 -38.34 1.55
N GLU A 684 -26.38 -39.43 0.76
CA GLU A 684 -26.63 -40.80 1.24
C GLU A 684 -25.34 -41.58 1.59
N GLU A 685 -24.12 -41.02 1.30
CA GLU A 685 -22.84 -41.55 1.72
C GLU A 685 -22.20 -40.65 2.77
#